data_4daf3eb7247400b90014595a5cbc1f3d
#
_entry.id   4daf3eb7247400b90014595a5cbc1f3d
#
_cell.length_a   1.000
_cell.length_b   1.000
_cell.length_c   1.000
_cell.angle_alpha   90.00
_cell.angle_beta   90.00
_cell.angle_gamma   90.00
#
_symmetry.space_group_name_H-M   'P 1'
#
loop_
_entity.id
_entity.type
_entity.pdbx_description
1 polymer ?
#
loop_
_entity_poly.entity_id
_entity_poly.type
_entity_poly.pdbx_seq_one_letter_code
_entity_poly.pdbx_strand_id
1 'polypeptide(L)'
;MNSLLNDVQRQKALLEKNLKNFAERFPALERSLRLQAELFPCAAVNRSGEIDNRFDAVDNDSGETDNDFGANDNDFREADNRLKIFEAKNGEITASYKDLLLHSRYNPSSEAAKTLHTEFVTQADSIVFFGSGLGYGQAEAAQSFPSKNLIVIEPDPLHLLQAFCVFDWEAVLKVPSCVFLVGADTQTVISVLEHYGLRDAAVIAPKACTAHAQAYFSALASLIARNKDKQDINEKTLQKFGTLWLSNMCKNLARSMSLNGINRYKDGAPHLPFCILAAGPSLDEILPHLREVKKRAVLVCTDTALRSCLRVGVQPHFILVTDPQYLNARHMADLKAPESILITETAVYPDVFRFKCREIILYSSLFPLGRYIEQFGEKKEPLAAGGSVASSAWDFARFCGAKIIYTAGLDLSYPANKTHARGSTFEEKTHFISHRLKGTEMHNAAAVYTNPAYTNDNKAADYEGNPVITDARMLLYAWWFESKAASFPDVKTASLSAKSLCIPGFFLANVCDLLSLPVREKEIDDFCFFQTAGAENLTDTPSSPRQNEDNKTDALNSLQKDLCELQNTVKQAAEVCGRRCRTEADYTQVLNELSRIDELIYKSRVKALASLVFPPPSQLESIAQKSLPPAPPPPPRGDYKTAAAYNILKSKLIYTIILQSIDTHIHYLKKNGLFL
;
A
#
# COMPACT_ATOMS: atom_id res chain seq x y z
N MET A 1 -25.54 45.34 19.94
CA MET A 1 -24.36 45.80 19.22
C MET A 1 -23.05 45.57 19.99
N ASN A 2 -22.91 46.03 21.26
CA ASN A 2 -21.66 45.84 22.03
C ASN A 2 -21.32 44.37 22.35
N SER A 3 -22.29 43.50 22.57
CA SER A 3 -22.06 42.07 22.87
C SER A 3 -21.58 41.30 21.61
N LEU A 4 -22.14 41.59 20.45
CA LEU A 4 -21.74 41.03 19.17
C LEU A 4 -20.33 41.45 18.74
N LEU A 5 -19.98 42.71 18.95
CA LEU A 5 -18.62 43.20 18.70
C LEU A 5 -17.58 42.51 19.59
N ASN A 6 -17.91 42.27 20.87
CA ASN A 6 -17.04 41.54 21.79
C ASN A 6 -16.88 40.06 21.40
N ASP A 7 -17.92 39.40 20.90
CA ASP A 7 -17.84 38.02 20.44
C ASP A 7 -16.99 37.90 19.16
N VAL A 8 -17.13 38.79 18.20
CA VAL A 8 -16.28 38.81 16.97
C VAL A 8 -14.82 39.09 17.31
N GLN A 9 -14.55 40.01 18.23
CA GLN A 9 -13.16 40.28 18.66
C GLN A 9 -12.55 39.08 19.39
N ARG A 10 -13.33 38.37 20.21
CA ARG A 10 -12.90 37.14 20.89
C ARG A 10 -12.59 36.02 19.90
N GLN A 11 -13.42 35.83 18.87
CA GLN A 11 -13.20 34.84 17.82
C GLN A 11 -11.94 35.14 17.02
N LYS A 12 -11.73 36.38 16.64
CA LYS A 12 -10.49 36.80 15.93
C LYS A 12 -9.24 36.57 16.77
N ALA A 13 -9.28 36.88 18.07
CA ALA A 13 -8.17 36.65 18.98
C ALA A 13 -7.87 35.16 19.14
N LEU A 14 -8.90 34.31 19.18
CA LEU A 14 -8.73 32.86 19.30
C LEU A 14 -8.19 32.26 18.00
N LEU A 15 -8.70 32.71 16.84
CA LEU A 15 -8.17 32.33 15.53
C LEU A 15 -6.67 32.61 15.41
N GLU A 16 -6.28 33.86 15.75
CA GLU A 16 -4.85 34.26 15.70
C GLU A 16 -3.98 33.43 16.67
N LYS A 17 -4.49 33.14 17.88
CA LYS A 17 -3.81 32.25 18.82
C LYS A 17 -3.59 30.86 18.23
N ASN A 18 -4.65 30.26 17.68
CA ASN A 18 -4.59 28.92 17.09
C ASN A 18 -3.68 28.88 15.85
N LEU A 19 -3.78 29.86 14.94
CA LEU A 19 -2.90 29.94 13.77
C LEU A 19 -1.43 30.13 14.16
N LYS A 20 -1.14 30.94 15.17
CA LYS A 20 0.23 31.10 15.67
C LYS A 20 0.79 29.79 16.22
N ASN A 21 0.04 29.08 17.05
CA ASN A 21 0.47 27.78 17.60
C ASN A 21 0.60 26.74 16.47
N PHE A 22 -0.26 26.80 15.45
CA PHE A 22 -0.22 25.91 14.29
C PHE A 22 1.02 26.16 13.41
N ALA A 23 1.41 27.43 13.25
CA ALA A 23 2.59 27.84 12.47
C ALA A 23 3.91 27.27 13.03
N GLU A 24 4.00 27.06 14.34
CA GLU A 24 5.20 26.49 14.97
C GLU A 24 5.52 25.08 14.44
N ARG A 25 4.53 24.34 14.00
CA ARG A 25 4.69 22.96 13.52
C ARG A 25 4.38 22.78 12.04
N PHE A 26 3.45 23.56 11.51
CA PHE A 26 2.92 23.43 10.15
C PHE A 26 3.00 24.76 9.38
N PRO A 27 4.19 25.39 9.22
CA PRO A 27 4.30 26.76 8.70
C PRO A 27 3.86 26.91 7.23
N ALA A 28 3.97 25.86 6.43
CA ALA A 28 3.51 25.89 5.03
C ALA A 28 1.97 25.84 4.95
N LEU A 29 1.35 25.00 5.76
CA LEU A 29 -0.10 24.83 5.82
C LEU A 29 -0.77 26.06 6.46
N GLU A 30 -0.17 26.63 7.49
CA GLU A 30 -0.65 27.86 8.12
C GLU A 30 -0.71 29.01 7.12
N ARG A 31 0.33 29.21 6.29
CA ARG A 31 0.30 30.24 5.23
C ARG A 31 -0.86 30.08 4.27
N SER A 32 -1.18 28.86 3.87
CA SER A 32 -2.33 28.55 3.04
C SER A 32 -3.64 28.87 3.74
N LEU A 33 -3.77 28.52 5.02
CA LEU A 33 -4.95 28.82 5.83
C LEU A 33 -5.16 30.32 6.05
N ARG A 34 -4.09 31.10 6.24
CA ARG A 34 -4.18 32.58 6.37
C ARG A 34 -4.72 33.24 5.13
N LEU A 35 -4.25 32.86 3.95
CA LEU A 35 -4.77 33.38 2.70
C LEU A 35 -6.28 33.14 2.57
N GLN A 36 -6.76 32.00 3.04
CA GLN A 36 -8.22 31.71 3.04
C GLN A 36 -8.95 32.45 4.16
N ALA A 37 -8.34 32.63 5.32
CA ALA A 37 -8.95 33.40 6.43
C ALA A 37 -9.18 34.87 6.09
N GLU A 38 -8.35 35.48 5.23
CA GLU A 38 -8.51 36.85 4.75
C GLU A 38 -9.76 37.02 3.86
N LEU A 39 -10.16 35.94 3.17
CA LEU A 39 -11.32 35.90 2.28
C LEU A 39 -12.66 35.64 3.03
N PHE A 40 -12.60 35.10 4.26
CA PHE A 40 -13.77 34.66 5.00
C PHE A 40 -13.79 35.23 6.45
N PRO A 41 -14.57 36.26 6.75
CA PRO A 41 -14.70 36.79 8.10
C PRO A 41 -15.36 35.78 9.05
N CYS A 42 -14.90 35.78 10.31
CA CYS A 42 -15.46 34.94 11.38
C CYS A 42 -16.97 35.17 11.54
N ALA A 43 -17.76 34.10 11.60
CA ALA A 43 -19.20 34.20 11.82
C ALA A 43 -19.53 34.55 13.27
N ALA A 44 -20.53 35.42 13.49
CA ALA A 44 -20.99 35.74 14.85
C ALA A 44 -21.70 34.53 15.50
N VAL A 45 -21.44 34.28 16.79
CA VAL A 45 -22.15 33.26 17.58
C VAL A 45 -23.51 33.79 17.97
N ASN A 46 -24.57 33.10 17.60
CA ASN A 46 -25.96 33.46 17.96
C ASN A 46 -26.36 32.85 19.30
N ARG A 47 -26.57 33.68 20.34
CA ARG A 47 -26.96 33.24 21.68
C ARG A 47 -28.45 32.87 21.83
N SER A 48 -29.28 33.26 20.87
CA SER A 48 -30.74 33.13 20.95
C SER A 48 -31.35 31.93 20.22
N GLY A 49 -30.55 31.13 19.49
CA GLY A 49 -31.06 29.99 18.73
C GLY A 49 -31.90 30.37 17.49
N GLU A 50 -32.08 31.65 17.23
CA GLU A 50 -32.71 32.16 16.01
C GLU A 50 -31.67 32.77 15.07
N ILE A 51 -31.79 32.44 13.79
CA ILE A 51 -30.80 32.76 12.75
C ILE A 51 -31.09 34.17 12.27
N ASP A 52 -30.19 35.12 12.53
CA ASP A 52 -30.23 36.43 11.87
C ASP A 52 -29.34 36.42 10.62
N ASN A 53 -29.94 36.29 9.45
CA ASN A 53 -29.30 36.26 8.14
C ASN A 53 -28.98 37.65 7.59
N ARG A 54 -28.80 38.66 8.44
CA ARG A 54 -28.48 40.01 7.98
C ARG A 54 -27.00 40.35 8.06
N PHE A 55 -26.26 39.95 7.06
CA PHE A 55 -25.13 40.72 6.60
C PHE A 55 -25.43 41.20 5.20
N ASP A 56 -25.96 42.44 5.16
CA ASP A 56 -26.21 43.16 3.93
C ASP A 56 -24.89 43.34 3.17
N ALA A 57 -24.98 43.13 1.87
CA ALA A 57 -24.00 43.54 0.89
C ALA A 57 -23.61 45.01 1.13
N VAL A 58 -22.32 45.27 1.13
CA VAL A 58 -21.82 46.66 1.03
C VAL A 58 -22.22 47.16 -0.35
N ASP A 59 -23.17 48.06 -0.38
CA ASP A 59 -23.52 48.81 -1.58
C ASP A 59 -22.28 49.51 -2.14
N ASN A 60 -21.81 49.08 -3.27
CA ASN A 60 -20.98 49.86 -4.16
C ASN A 60 -21.84 50.27 -5.35
N ASP A 61 -22.48 51.41 -5.18
CA ASP A 61 -23.13 52.17 -6.26
C ASP A 61 -22.04 52.86 -7.11
N SER A 62 -21.79 52.37 -8.31
CA SER A 62 -21.30 53.19 -9.45
C SER A 62 -21.35 52.44 -10.77
N GLY A 63 -22.30 52.81 -11.63
CA GLY A 63 -22.03 53.01 -13.06
C GLY A 63 -22.22 51.82 -13.98
N GLU A 64 -23.31 51.90 -14.71
CA GLU A 64 -23.63 51.16 -15.93
C GLU A 64 -22.45 50.95 -16.89
N THR A 65 -22.25 49.72 -17.35
CA THR A 65 -22.05 49.44 -18.79
C THR A 65 -22.39 47.98 -19.09
N ASP A 66 -23.30 47.81 -20.04
CA ASP A 66 -23.64 46.54 -20.68
C ASP A 66 -22.41 45.80 -21.21
N ASN A 67 -22.27 44.51 -20.84
CA ASN A 67 -21.76 43.49 -21.76
C ASN A 67 -22.11 42.08 -21.26
N ASP A 68 -22.88 41.45 -22.10
CA ASP A 68 -23.33 40.08 -22.12
C ASP A 68 -22.16 39.10 -22.14
N PHE A 69 -21.91 38.39 -21.02
CA PHE A 69 -21.15 37.15 -21.01
C PHE A 69 -21.67 36.27 -19.88
N GLY A 70 -22.05 35.06 -20.23
CA GLY A 70 -22.68 34.03 -19.42
C GLY A 70 -22.10 33.88 -18.00
N ALA A 71 -22.94 34.13 -17.02
CA ALA A 71 -22.66 33.88 -15.63
C ALA A 71 -22.54 32.36 -15.39
N ASN A 72 -21.39 31.92 -14.93
CA ASN A 72 -21.18 30.58 -14.45
C ASN A 72 -21.97 30.35 -13.16
N ASP A 73 -22.79 29.29 -13.13
CA ASP A 73 -23.58 28.79 -11.99
C ASP A 73 -22.79 28.42 -10.71
N ASN A 74 -21.51 28.80 -10.61
CA ASN A 74 -20.65 28.46 -9.47
C ASN A 74 -20.72 29.46 -8.29
N ASP A 75 -21.20 30.69 -8.49
CA ASP A 75 -21.21 31.72 -7.44
C ASP A 75 -22.31 31.55 -6.39
N PHE A 76 -23.35 30.75 -6.66
CA PHE A 76 -24.47 30.54 -5.71
C PHE A 76 -24.24 29.37 -4.72
N ARG A 77 -23.15 28.59 -4.83
CA ARG A 77 -22.89 27.44 -3.97
C ARG A 77 -22.06 27.73 -2.71
N GLU A 78 -21.41 28.88 -2.60
CA GLU A 78 -20.53 29.21 -1.47
C GLU A 78 -21.26 29.57 -0.16
N ALA A 79 -22.46 30.10 -0.21
CA ALA A 79 -23.20 30.53 0.99
C ALA A 79 -23.72 29.35 1.86
N ASP A 80 -23.79 28.14 1.32
CA ASP A 80 -24.46 26.99 1.96
C ASP A 80 -23.50 26.06 2.72
N ASN A 81 -22.19 26.37 2.72
CA ASN A 81 -21.14 25.51 3.33
C ASN A 81 -20.68 25.99 4.72
N ARG A 82 -21.38 26.91 5.35
CA ARG A 82 -21.01 27.47 6.67
C ARG A 82 -21.62 26.70 7.82
N LEU A 83 -20.82 26.55 8.90
CA LEU A 83 -21.30 26.03 10.17
C LEU A 83 -22.22 27.07 10.86
N LYS A 84 -23.37 26.63 11.35
CA LYS A 84 -24.22 27.42 12.23
C LYS A 84 -23.77 27.17 13.69
N ILE A 85 -23.16 28.16 14.30
CA ILE A 85 -22.51 28.07 15.61
C ILE A 85 -23.48 28.57 16.70
N PHE A 86 -23.65 27.84 17.79
CA PHE A 86 -24.51 28.21 18.92
C PHE A 86 -24.00 27.58 20.22
N GLU A 87 -24.58 28.02 21.37
CA GLU A 87 -24.20 27.57 22.68
C GLU A 87 -25.00 26.32 23.08
N ALA A 88 -24.31 25.31 23.60
CA ALA A 88 -24.90 24.12 24.19
C ALA A 88 -25.48 24.43 25.63
N LYS A 89 -26.33 23.53 26.16
CA LYS A 89 -26.97 23.76 27.47
C LYS A 89 -26.00 23.88 28.65
N ASN A 90 -24.78 23.35 28.51
CA ASN A 90 -23.73 23.47 29.53
C ASN A 90 -22.83 24.71 29.36
N GLY A 91 -23.11 25.59 28.38
CA GLY A 91 -22.33 26.79 28.08
C GLY A 91 -21.15 26.58 27.11
N GLU A 92 -20.91 25.34 26.65
CA GLU A 92 -19.94 25.07 25.62
C GLU A 92 -20.48 25.44 24.22
N ILE A 93 -19.58 25.69 23.28
CA ILE A 93 -19.96 25.99 21.89
C ILE A 93 -20.23 24.68 21.13
N THR A 94 -21.34 24.65 20.40
CA THR A 94 -21.64 23.58 19.45
C THR A 94 -21.97 24.16 18.08
N ALA A 95 -22.14 23.33 17.07
CA ALA A 95 -22.46 23.75 15.73
C ALA A 95 -23.35 22.74 14.99
N SER A 96 -24.01 23.19 13.94
CA SER A 96 -24.67 22.31 12.97
C SER A 96 -24.24 22.64 11.55
N TYR A 97 -24.25 21.62 10.70
CA TYR A 97 -24.08 21.71 9.25
C TYR A 97 -25.32 21.12 8.58
N LYS A 98 -26.05 21.91 7.80
CA LYS A 98 -27.30 21.49 7.12
C LYS A 98 -28.24 20.72 8.08
N ASP A 99 -28.51 21.29 9.25
CA ASP A 99 -29.33 20.74 10.34
C ASP A 99 -28.79 19.48 11.04
N LEU A 100 -27.62 18.98 10.66
CA LEU A 100 -26.91 17.92 11.39
C LEU A 100 -26.04 18.54 12.49
N LEU A 101 -26.23 18.11 13.72
CA LEU A 101 -25.42 18.55 14.85
C LEU A 101 -24.02 17.97 14.78
N LEU A 102 -22.98 18.81 14.81
CA LEU A 102 -21.59 18.38 14.89
C LEU A 102 -21.26 17.77 16.24
N HIS A 103 -21.80 18.36 17.30
CA HIS A 103 -21.63 17.92 18.68
C HIS A 103 -22.93 18.04 19.47
N SER A 104 -22.99 17.42 20.63
CA SER A 104 -24.15 17.40 21.51
C SER A 104 -24.68 18.82 21.83
N ARG A 105 -26.00 19.00 21.79
CA ARG A 105 -26.67 20.22 22.30
C ARG A 105 -26.61 20.36 23.81
N TYR A 106 -26.21 19.30 24.52
CA TYR A 106 -26.23 19.27 25.98
C TYR A 106 -24.83 19.42 26.57
N ASN A 107 -23.90 18.63 26.13
CA ASN A 107 -22.52 18.60 26.63
C ASN A 107 -21.57 17.97 25.57
N PRO A 108 -20.95 18.79 24.69
CA PRO A 108 -20.00 18.37 23.68
C PRO A 108 -18.80 17.60 24.22
N SER A 109 -18.19 18.08 25.31
CA SER A 109 -17.03 17.42 25.93
C SER A 109 -17.35 16.03 26.45
N SER A 110 -18.50 15.83 27.08
CA SER A 110 -18.93 14.51 27.57
C SER A 110 -19.22 13.52 26.42
N GLU A 111 -19.76 14.01 25.31
CA GLU A 111 -19.95 13.20 24.10
C GLU A 111 -18.60 12.73 23.52
N ALA A 112 -17.63 13.64 23.41
CA ALA A 112 -16.29 13.34 22.95
C ALA A 112 -15.61 12.28 23.80
N ALA A 113 -15.67 12.43 25.14
CA ALA A 113 -15.13 11.46 26.08
C ALA A 113 -15.77 10.08 25.89
N LYS A 114 -17.11 9.99 25.79
CA LYS A 114 -17.80 8.70 25.56
C LYS A 114 -17.42 8.05 24.25
N THR A 115 -17.18 8.83 23.21
CA THR A 115 -16.79 8.32 21.88
C THR A 115 -15.37 7.75 21.90
N LEU A 116 -14.46 8.35 22.65
CA LEU A 116 -13.06 7.97 22.67
C LEU A 116 -12.70 6.91 23.72
N HIS A 117 -13.41 6.85 24.83
CA HIS A 117 -13.16 5.86 25.87
C HIS A 117 -13.82 4.50 25.55
N THR A 118 -13.55 3.98 24.35
CA THR A 118 -13.96 2.65 23.90
C THR A 118 -12.77 1.71 23.84
N GLU A 119 -13.02 0.40 23.93
CA GLU A 119 -11.97 -0.61 23.83
C GLU A 119 -11.20 -0.50 22.50
N PHE A 120 -11.91 -0.24 21.41
CA PHE A 120 -11.35 -0.06 20.08
C PHE A 120 -10.32 1.10 20.01
N VAL A 121 -10.63 2.27 20.59
CA VAL A 121 -9.72 3.42 20.63
C VAL A 121 -8.57 3.17 21.60
N THR A 122 -8.85 2.50 22.72
CA THR A 122 -7.82 2.22 23.73
C THR A 122 -6.74 1.28 23.21
N GLN A 123 -7.09 0.31 22.38
CA GLN A 123 -6.16 -0.66 21.78
C GLN A 123 -5.40 -0.11 20.57
N ALA A 124 -5.92 0.91 19.89
CA ALA A 124 -5.30 1.47 18.68
C ALA A 124 -4.01 2.24 18.97
N ASP A 125 -3.03 2.17 18.08
CA ASP A 125 -1.79 2.98 18.15
C ASP A 125 -1.99 4.40 17.60
N SER A 126 -2.94 4.58 16.69
CA SER A 126 -3.26 5.85 16.05
C SER A 126 -4.76 6.12 16.11
N ILE A 127 -5.14 7.38 16.34
CA ILE A 127 -6.52 7.86 16.29
C ILE A 127 -6.67 8.79 15.10
N VAL A 128 -7.53 8.42 14.15
CA VAL A 128 -7.77 9.13 12.90
C VAL A 128 -9.13 9.79 12.94
N PHE A 129 -9.19 11.10 12.83
CA PHE A 129 -10.41 11.89 12.80
C PHE A 129 -10.79 12.25 11.37
N PHE A 130 -12.00 11.87 10.96
CA PHE A 130 -12.61 12.29 9.71
C PHE A 130 -13.42 13.56 9.96
N GLY A 131 -12.89 14.68 9.49
CA GLY A 131 -13.37 16.01 9.78
C GLY A 131 -12.80 16.59 11.08
N SER A 132 -12.57 17.90 11.08
CA SER A 132 -12.09 18.60 12.27
C SER A 132 -13.17 18.72 13.35
N GLY A 133 -14.44 18.74 12.97
CA GLY A 133 -15.51 19.15 13.86
C GLY A 133 -15.17 20.52 14.49
N LEU A 134 -15.47 20.71 15.76
CA LEU A 134 -15.00 21.88 16.52
C LEU A 134 -13.71 21.63 17.31
N GLY A 135 -13.26 20.36 17.44
CA GLY A 135 -12.01 20.04 18.14
C GLY A 135 -12.17 19.26 19.46
N TYR A 136 -13.39 19.02 19.93
CA TYR A 136 -13.65 18.33 21.21
C TYR A 136 -13.05 16.92 21.26
N GLY A 137 -13.23 16.12 20.20
CA GLY A 137 -12.66 14.78 20.12
C GLY A 137 -11.14 14.79 20.09
N GLN A 138 -10.55 15.71 19.35
CA GLN A 138 -9.10 15.86 19.26
C GLN A 138 -8.50 16.33 20.60
N ALA A 139 -9.15 17.25 21.29
CA ALA A 139 -8.72 17.73 22.61
C ALA A 139 -8.80 16.63 23.67
N GLU A 140 -9.89 15.87 23.70
CA GLU A 140 -10.03 14.70 24.57
C GLU A 140 -8.97 13.64 24.30
N ALA A 141 -8.69 13.36 22.99
CA ALA A 141 -7.65 12.42 22.61
C ALA A 141 -6.26 12.89 23.03
N ALA A 142 -5.95 14.19 22.88
CA ALA A 142 -4.70 14.78 23.31
C ALA A 142 -4.47 14.67 24.83
N GLN A 143 -5.54 14.77 25.61
CA GLN A 143 -5.49 14.69 27.05
C GLN A 143 -5.41 13.25 27.56
N SER A 144 -6.28 12.36 27.02
CA SER A 144 -6.43 10.99 27.51
C SER A 144 -5.43 10.00 26.90
N PHE A 145 -4.92 10.28 25.69
CA PHE A 145 -4.03 9.39 24.93
C PHE A 145 -2.81 10.12 24.35
N PRO A 146 -1.99 10.83 25.14
CA PRO A 146 -0.90 11.70 24.65
C PRO A 146 0.24 10.94 23.95
N SER A 147 0.32 9.62 24.13
CA SER A 147 1.32 8.76 23.47
C SER A 147 0.89 8.21 22.11
N LYS A 148 -0.40 8.37 21.73
CA LYS A 148 -0.91 7.90 20.44
C LYS A 148 -0.70 8.94 19.35
N ASN A 149 -0.62 8.46 18.09
CA ASN A 149 -0.62 9.35 16.95
C ASN A 149 -2.03 9.91 16.72
N LEU A 150 -2.16 11.23 16.66
CA LEU A 150 -3.42 11.90 16.36
C LEU A 150 -3.39 12.42 14.92
N ILE A 151 -4.27 11.94 14.06
CA ILE A 151 -4.31 12.32 12.64
C ILE A 151 -5.66 12.96 12.34
N VAL A 152 -5.65 14.24 11.97
CA VAL A 152 -6.85 15.02 11.65
C VAL A 152 -6.91 15.21 10.13
N ILE A 153 -7.95 14.70 9.51
CA ILE A 153 -8.18 14.78 8.06
C ILE A 153 -9.34 15.71 7.80
N GLU A 154 -9.05 16.87 7.18
CA GLU A 154 -10.06 17.86 6.83
C GLU A 154 -9.89 18.28 5.37
N PRO A 155 -10.78 17.81 4.46
CA PRO A 155 -10.68 18.16 3.04
C PRO A 155 -11.04 19.63 2.75
N ASP A 156 -11.86 20.27 3.60
CA ASP A 156 -12.24 21.68 3.44
C ASP A 156 -11.54 22.55 4.50
N PRO A 157 -10.52 23.34 4.12
CA PRO A 157 -9.81 24.22 5.03
C PRO A 157 -10.70 25.22 5.79
N LEU A 158 -11.85 25.60 5.21
CA LEU A 158 -12.78 26.55 5.86
C LEU A 158 -13.40 25.97 7.12
N HIS A 159 -13.70 24.66 7.15
CA HIS A 159 -14.20 23.99 8.35
C HIS A 159 -13.20 24.02 9.50
N LEU A 160 -11.91 23.81 9.21
CA LEU A 160 -10.85 23.93 10.21
C LEU A 160 -10.69 25.36 10.72
N LEU A 161 -10.75 26.36 9.82
CA LEU A 161 -10.70 27.77 10.21
C LEU A 161 -11.88 28.17 11.10
N GLN A 162 -13.09 27.71 10.79
CA GLN A 162 -14.26 27.94 11.64
C GLN A 162 -14.12 27.30 13.02
N ALA A 163 -13.54 26.09 13.09
CA ALA A 163 -13.22 25.45 14.37
C ALA A 163 -12.17 26.25 15.16
N PHE A 164 -11.15 26.80 14.50
CA PHE A 164 -10.13 27.64 15.13
C PHE A 164 -10.67 28.98 15.65
N CYS A 165 -11.78 29.47 15.11
CA CYS A 165 -12.45 30.67 15.62
C CYS A 165 -13.18 30.45 16.95
N VAL A 166 -13.61 29.22 17.27
CA VAL A 166 -14.55 28.95 18.36
C VAL A 166 -14.04 28.01 19.44
N PHE A 167 -12.99 27.25 19.16
CA PHE A 167 -12.40 26.28 20.07
C PHE A 167 -10.88 26.47 20.22
N ASP A 168 -10.36 26.26 21.42
CA ASP A 168 -8.91 26.35 21.71
C ASP A 168 -8.21 25.02 21.39
N TRP A 169 -7.40 25.01 20.35
CA TRP A 169 -6.67 23.83 19.86
C TRP A 169 -5.28 23.67 20.48
N GLU A 170 -4.90 24.52 21.45
CA GLU A 170 -3.53 24.52 22.02
C GLU A 170 -3.14 23.13 22.56
N ALA A 171 -4.04 22.44 23.25
CA ALA A 171 -3.77 21.10 23.80
C ALA A 171 -3.46 20.07 22.68
N VAL A 172 -4.18 20.13 21.57
CA VAL A 172 -3.99 19.24 20.42
C VAL A 172 -2.67 19.57 19.71
N LEU A 173 -2.40 20.84 19.51
CA LEU A 173 -1.21 21.31 18.80
C LEU A 173 0.08 21.04 19.56
N LYS A 174 0.03 20.88 20.89
CA LYS A 174 1.16 20.49 21.73
C LYS A 174 1.51 19.00 21.67
N VAL A 175 0.64 18.13 21.14
CA VAL A 175 0.94 16.70 21.01
C VAL A 175 1.99 16.48 19.92
N PRO A 176 3.19 15.94 20.24
CA PRO A 176 4.27 15.79 19.24
C PRO A 176 3.92 14.92 18.05
N SER A 177 3.06 13.92 18.25
CA SER A 177 2.61 12.97 17.22
C SER A 177 1.31 13.37 16.53
N CYS A 178 0.86 14.63 16.66
CA CYS A 178 -0.32 15.14 15.95
C CYS A 178 0.03 15.54 14.50
N VAL A 179 -0.79 15.11 13.55
CA VAL A 179 -0.64 15.41 12.10
C VAL A 179 -1.97 15.95 11.57
N PHE A 180 -1.88 17.01 10.76
CA PHE A 180 -3.02 17.58 10.05
C PHE A 180 -2.88 17.36 8.55
N LEU A 181 -3.93 16.80 7.93
CA LEU A 181 -4.06 16.60 6.49
C LEU A 181 -5.25 17.44 6.00
N VAL A 182 -4.94 18.69 5.66
CA VAL A 182 -5.95 19.69 5.27
C VAL A 182 -5.88 19.90 3.77
N GLY A 183 -7.01 19.76 3.07
CA GLY A 183 -7.08 19.87 1.61
C GLY A 183 -6.30 18.79 0.86
N ALA A 184 -5.86 17.73 1.55
CA ALA A 184 -5.09 16.64 0.95
C ALA A 184 -6.00 15.71 0.15
N ASP A 185 -5.52 15.23 -0.99
CA ASP A 185 -6.21 14.17 -1.75
C ASP A 185 -6.16 12.82 -1.02
N THR A 186 -7.06 11.91 -1.37
CA THR A 186 -7.21 10.62 -0.69
C THR A 186 -5.99 9.72 -0.80
N GLN A 187 -5.18 9.82 -1.87
CA GLN A 187 -3.97 9.01 -2.04
C GLN A 187 -2.85 9.50 -1.12
N THR A 188 -2.67 10.81 -1.00
CA THR A 188 -1.74 11.43 -0.05
C THR A 188 -2.11 11.02 1.38
N VAL A 189 -3.40 11.05 1.73
CA VAL A 189 -3.88 10.62 3.06
C VAL A 189 -3.53 9.15 3.31
N ILE A 190 -3.81 8.25 2.37
CA ILE A 190 -3.48 6.83 2.52
C ILE A 190 -1.98 6.61 2.73
N SER A 191 -1.13 7.30 1.96
CA SER A 191 0.33 7.19 2.10
C SER A 191 0.82 7.59 3.50
N VAL A 192 0.24 8.64 4.06
CA VAL A 192 0.53 9.08 5.44
C VAL A 192 0.02 8.06 6.45
N LEU A 193 -1.23 7.57 6.29
CA LEU A 193 -1.80 6.56 7.19
C LEU A 193 -1.02 5.24 7.18
N GLU A 194 -0.51 4.81 6.02
CA GLU A 194 0.37 3.64 5.91
C GLU A 194 1.66 3.81 6.72
N HIS A 195 2.23 5.03 6.74
CA HIS A 195 3.41 5.34 7.54
C HIS A 195 3.15 5.23 9.06
N TYR A 196 1.96 5.63 9.52
CA TYR A 196 1.57 5.60 10.92
C TYR A 196 0.89 4.28 11.38
N GLY A 197 0.86 3.26 10.55
CA GLY A 197 0.27 1.97 10.89
C GLY A 197 -1.25 1.94 10.74
N LEU A 198 -1.74 2.04 9.51
CA LEU A 198 -3.17 2.09 9.17
C LEU A 198 -4.02 0.95 9.76
N ARG A 199 -3.44 -0.24 9.95
CA ARG A 199 -4.17 -1.43 10.42
C ARG A 199 -4.73 -1.25 11.82
N ASP A 200 -3.89 -0.74 12.71
CA ASP A 200 -4.19 -0.59 14.14
C ASP A 200 -4.67 0.84 14.46
N ALA A 201 -5.21 1.53 13.46
CA ALA A 201 -5.76 2.86 13.60
C ALA A 201 -7.27 2.82 13.92
N ALA A 202 -7.67 3.55 14.96
CA ALA A 202 -9.07 3.81 15.27
C ALA A 202 -9.56 5.01 14.45
N VAL A 203 -10.53 4.79 13.56
CA VAL A 203 -11.13 5.85 12.75
C VAL A 203 -12.39 6.38 13.45
N ILE A 204 -12.39 7.66 13.78
CA ILE A 204 -13.51 8.40 14.34
C ILE A 204 -14.14 9.24 13.24
N ALA A 205 -15.32 8.86 12.78
CA ALA A 205 -16.00 9.46 11.63
C ALA A 205 -17.46 9.83 11.98
N PRO A 206 -17.73 10.87 12.78
CA PRO A 206 -19.08 11.31 13.06
C PRO A 206 -19.80 11.77 11.79
N LYS A 207 -21.03 11.32 11.56
CA LYS A 207 -21.78 11.64 10.33
C LYS A 207 -21.87 13.15 10.05
N ALA A 208 -22.04 13.96 11.06
CA ALA A 208 -22.13 15.40 10.91
C ALA A 208 -20.80 16.02 10.49
N CYS A 209 -19.68 15.54 11.05
CA CYS A 209 -18.33 16.03 10.72
C CYS A 209 -17.87 15.61 9.30
N THR A 210 -18.50 14.60 8.70
CA THR A 210 -18.18 14.12 7.35
C THR A 210 -19.17 14.58 6.29
N ALA A 211 -20.30 15.14 6.67
CA ALA A 211 -21.43 15.48 5.78
C ALA A 211 -21.07 16.53 4.71
N HIS A 212 -20.16 17.47 5.01
CA HIS A 212 -19.74 18.52 4.09
C HIS A 212 -18.92 17.99 2.91
N ALA A 213 -18.23 16.84 3.09
CA ALA A 213 -17.40 16.21 2.08
C ALA A 213 -17.66 14.69 2.01
N GLN A 214 -18.94 14.30 1.96
CA GLN A 214 -19.37 12.89 2.05
C GLN A 214 -18.73 12.01 0.98
N ALA A 215 -18.64 12.47 -0.25
CA ALA A 215 -18.02 11.72 -1.36
C ALA A 215 -16.54 11.43 -1.07
N TYR A 216 -15.79 12.42 -0.59
CA TYR A 216 -14.40 12.31 -0.21
C TYR A 216 -14.20 11.28 0.92
N PHE A 217 -14.94 11.43 2.02
CA PHE A 217 -14.80 10.52 3.16
C PHE A 217 -15.28 9.09 2.86
N SER A 218 -16.29 8.93 1.99
CA SER A 218 -16.72 7.59 1.53
C SER A 218 -15.64 6.93 0.67
N ALA A 219 -15.00 7.67 -0.24
CA ALA A 219 -13.88 7.18 -1.02
C ALA A 219 -12.68 6.82 -0.13
N LEU A 220 -12.34 7.69 0.83
CA LEU A 220 -11.25 7.44 1.79
C LEU A 220 -11.53 6.21 2.66
N ALA A 221 -12.73 6.05 3.18
CA ALA A 221 -13.11 4.86 3.96
C ALA A 221 -12.99 3.58 3.14
N SER A 222 -13.40 3.61 1.87
CA SER A 222 -13.24 2.49 0.94
C SER A 222 -11.77 2.16 0.70
N LEU A 223 -10.90 3.17 0.50
CA LEU A 223 -9.47 2.99 0.33
C LEU A 223 -8.82 2.41 1.60
N ILE A 224 -9.20 2.86 2.79
CA ILE A 224 -8.72 2.33 4.07
C ILE A 224 -9.11 0.85 4.20
N ALA A 225 -10.35 0.48 3.92
CA ALA A 225 -10.81 -0.90 3.96
C ALA A 225 -10.00 -1.77 2.98
N ARG A 226 -9.83 -1.32 1.73
CA ARG A 226 -9.01 -2.01 0.72
C ARG A 226 -7.57 -2.22 1.16
N ASN A 227 -6.94 -1.22 1.79
CA ASN A 227 -5.57 -1.36 2.30
C ASN A 227 -5.48 -2.33 3.48
N LYS A 228 -6.45 -2.35 4.38
CA LYS A 228 -6.51 -3.34 5.47
C LYS A 228 -6.64 -4.76 4.91
N ASP A 229 -7.55 -4.99 3.95
CA ASP A 229 -7.69 -6.29 3.28
C ASP A 229 -6.40 -6.73 2.58
N LYS A 230 -5.71 -5.80 1.91
CA LYS A 230 -4.40 -6.06 1.27
C LYS A 230 -3.35 -6.48 2.28
N GLN A 231 -3.26 -5.79 3.41
CA GLN A 231 -2.32 -6.12 4.48
C GLN A 231 -2.62 -7.51 5.07
N ASP A 232 -3.89 -7.84 5.32
CA ASP A 232 -4.33 -9.14 5.83
C ASP A 232 -4.00 -10.28 4.87
N ILE A 233 -4.20 -10.07 3.56
CA ILE A 233 -3.87 -11.06 2.53
C ILE A 233 -2.34 -11.26 2.48
N ASN A 234 -1.56 -10.18 2.48
CA ASN A 234 -0.10 -10.24 2.46
C ASN A 234 0.44 -10.97 3.69
N GLU A 235 -0.11 -10.70 4.86
CA GLU A 235 0.26 -11.33 6.12
C GLU A 235 -0.01 -12.84 6.12
N LYS A 236 -1.22 -13.24 5.74
CA LYS A 236 -1.59 -14.66 5.59
C LYS A 236 -0.70 -15.37 4.56
N THR A 237 -0.32 -14.67 3.50
CA THR A 237 0.57 -15.18 2.45
C THR A 237 1.98 -15.38 2.99
N LEU A 238 2.52 -14.40 3.72
CA LEU A 238 3.83 -14.50 4.36
C LEU A 238 3.90 -15.67 5.36
N GLN A 239 2.88 -15.81 6.20
CA GLN A 239 2.80 -16.93 7.15
C GLN A 239 2.83 -18.28 6.45
N LYS A 240 2.05 -18.42 5.38
CA LYS A 240 1.93 -19.67 4.64
C LYS A 240 3.19 -20.02 3.87
N PHE A 241 3.86 -19.04 3.29
CA PHE A 241 4.92 -19.24 2.31
C PHE A 241 6.28 -18.73 2.72
N GLY A 242 6.43 -17.98 3.81
CA GLY A 242 7.69 -17.35 4.21
C GLY A 242 8.86 -18.33 4.31
N THR A 243 8.65 -19.52 4.91
CA THR A 243 9.67 -20.58 5.00
C THR A 243 10.02 -21.15 3.61
N LEU A 244 9.04 -21.30 2.71
CA LEU A 244 9.28 -21.75 1.34
C LEU A 244 10.14 -20.72 0.59
N TRP A 245 9.82 -19.44 0.71
CA TRP A 245 10.58 -18.35 0.09
C TRP A 245 12.03 -18.34 0.59
N LEU A 246 12.23 -18.43 1.90
CA LEU A 246 13.57 -18.54 2.49
C LEU A 246 14.33 -19.74 1.93
N SER A 247 13.70 -20.92 1.89
CA SER A 247 14.31 -22.13 1.33
C SER A 247 14.71 -21.97 -0.14
N ASN A 248 13.85 -21.36 -0.96
CA ASN A 248 14.14 -21.11 -2.37
C ASN A 248 15.28 -20.09 -2.52
N MET A 249 15.25 -18.97 -1.78
CA MET A 249 16.32 -17.98 -1.80
C MET A 249 17.67 -18.61 -1.48
N CYS A 250 17.76 -19.43 -0.42
CA CYS A 250 19.01 -20.13 -0.08
C CYS A 250 19.51 -21.05 -1.21
N LYS A 251 18.59 -21.74 -1.92
CA LYS A 251 18.96 -22.59 -3.06
C LYS A 251 19.44 -21.81 -4.27
N ASN A 252 18.84 -20.63 -4.50
CA ASN A 252 19.08 -19.80 -5.67
C ASN A 252 20.25 -18.82 -5.47
N LEU A 253 20.65 -18.56 -4.22
CA LEU A 253 21.52 -17.46 -3.83
C LEU A 253 22.82 -17.42 -4.63
N ALA A 254 23.54 -18.56 -4.69
CA ALA A 254 24.81 -18.64 -5.39
C ALA A 254 24.71 -18.29 -6.88
N ARG A 255 23.60 -18.67 -7.54
CA ARG A 255 23.35 -18.38 -8.94
C ARG A 255 22.87 -16.95 -9.17
N SER A 256 22.02 -16.45 -8.29
CA SER A 256 21.44 -15.09 -8.42
C SER A 256 22.52 -13.99 -8.33
N MET A 257 23.60 -14.23 -7.61
CA MET A 257 24.71 -13.28 -7.48
C MET A 257 25.51 -13.08 -8.77
N SER A 258 25.48 -14.05 -9.69
CA SER A 258 26.19 -13.99 -10.98
C SER A 258 25.32 -13.48 -12.13
N LEU A 259 24.05 -13.14 -11.89
CA LEU A 259 23.13 -12.71 -12.93
C LEU A 259 22.99 -11.18 -12.96
N ASN A 260 22.86 -10.66 -14.19
CA ASN A 260 22.66 -9.23 -14.43
C ASN A 260 21.28 -8.76 -13.92
N GLY A 261 21.18 -7.46 -13.63
CA GLY A 261 19.93 -6.80 -13.28
C GLY A 261 19.15 -6.31 -14.50
N ILE A 262 17.89 -5.89 -14.25
CA ILE A 262 17.04 -5.23 -15.27
C ILE A 262 17.46 -3.80 -15.58
N ASN A 263 18.46 -3.25 -14.88
CA ASN A 263 18.86 -1.83 -14.91
C ASN A 263 19.10 -1.29 -16.31
N ARG A 264 19.69 -2.13 -17.20
CA ARG A 264 20.01 -1.78 -18.58
C ARG A 264 18.78 -1.42 -19.44
N TYR A 265 17.57 -1.79 -19.01
CA TYR A 265 16.33 -1.49 -19.74
C TYR A 265 15.66 -0.19 -19.25
N LYS A 266 16.17 0.45 -18.22
CA LYS A 266 15.57 1.64 -17.62
C LYS A 266 15.46 2.77 -18.65
N ASP A 267 14.22 3.25 -18.86
CA ASP A 267 13.88 4.33 -19.78
C ASP A 267 14.39 4.14 -21.22
N GLY A 268 14.72 2.88 -21.59
CA GLY A 268 15.35 2.55 -22.88
C GLY A 268 14.37 2.49 -24.06
N ALA A 269 13.05 2.46 -23.84
CA ALA A 269 12.08 2.24 -24.91
C ALA A 269 10.84 3.17 -24.84
N PRO A 270 10.99 4.50 -24.67
CA PRO A 270 9.85 5.40 -24.52
C PRO A 270 8.97 5.50 -25.77
N HIS A 271 9.49 5.10 -26.92
CA HIS A 271 8.82 5.15 -28.22
C HIS A 271 8.23 3.81 -28.65
N LEU A 272 8.54 2.72 -27.95
CA LEU A 272 8.04 1.39 -28.28
C LEU A 272 6.76 1.07 -27.50
N PRO A 273 5.70 0.57 -28.17
CA PRO A 273 4.54 0.02 -27.48
C PRO A 273 4.91 -1.33 -26.84
N PHE A 274 4.30 -1.62 -25.71
CA PHE A 274 4.41 -2.90 -25.01
C PHE A 274 3.09 -3.64 -25.05
N CYS A 275 3.14 -4.98 -25.13
CA CYS A 275 1.98 -5.84 -25.01
C CYS A 275 2.23 -6.90 -23.94
N ILE A 276 1.45 -6.84 -22.86
CA ILE A 276 1.49 -7.78 -21.74
C ILE A 276 0.55 -8.94 -22.06
N LEU A 277 1.09 -10.15 -22.03
CA LEU A 277 0.37 -11.39 -22.28
C LEU A 277 0.17 -12.12 -20.95
N ALA A 278 -1.03 -11.98 -20.36
CA ALA A 278 -1.48 -12.72 -19.20
C ALA A 278 -2.31 -13.93 -19.63
N ALA A 279 -2.66 -14.81 -18.67
CA ALA A 279 -3.22 -16.11 -19.01
C ALA A 279 -4.75 -16.21 -18.91
N GLY A 280 -5.45 -15.11 -18.83
CA GLY A 280 -6.91 -15.12 -18.80
C GLY A 280 -7.53 -15.52 -20.16
N PRO A 281 -8.81 -15.89 -20.20
CA PRO A 281 -9.49 -16.41 -21.41
C PRO A 281 -9.40 -15.49 -22.63
N SER A 282 -9.38 -14.17 -22.46
CA SER A 282 -9.30 -13.22 -23.57
C SER A 282 -7.97 -13.23 -24.30
N LEU A 283 -6.93 -13.89 -23.76
CA LEU A 283 -5.70 -14.14 -24.49
C LEU A 283 -5.94 -14.86 -25.82
N ASP A 284 -6.96 -15.72 -25.86
CA ASP A 284 -7.34 -16.47 -27.05
C ASP A 284 -7.65 -15.56 -28.26
N GLU A 285 -8.08 -14.33 -28.02
CA GLU A 285 -8.44 -13.37 -29.06
C GLU A 285 -7.22 -12.84 -29.82
N ILE A 286 -6.08 -12.69 -29.13
CA ILE A 286 -4.83 -12.17 -29.73
C ILE A 286 -3.91 -13.25 -30.27
N LEU A 287 -4.02 -14.50 -29.76
CA LEU A 287 -3.10 -15.58 -30.14
C LEU A 287 -2.98 -15.79 -31.67
N PRO A 288 -4.06 -15.72 -32.49
CA PRO A 288 -3.95 -15.84 -33.94
C PRO A 288 -3.11 -14.75 -34.61
N HIS A 289 -3.03 -13.58 -33.97
CA HIS A 289 -2.37 -12.39 -34.48
C HIS A 289 -1.00 -12.15 -33.86
N LEU A 290 -0.60 -12.97 -32.88
CA LEU A 290 0.55 -12.71 -32.02
C LEU A 290 1.87 -12.58 -32.78
N ARG A 291 2.02 -13.27 -33.93
CA ARG A 291 3.19 -13.17 -34.78
C ARG A 291 3.36 -11.78 -35.41
N GLU A 292 2.23 -11.17 -35.80
CA GLU A 292 2.23 -9.81 -36.36
C GLU A 292 2.35 -8.74 -35.28
N VAL A 293 1.79 -9.01 -34.11
CA VAL A 293 1.92 -8.14 -32.93
C VAL A 293 3.38 -8.08 -32.46
N LYS A 294 4.10 -9.22 -32.46
CA LYS A 294 5.53 -9.27 -32.11
C LYS A 294 6.41 -8.31 -32.92
N LYS A 295 6.03 -8.03 -34.17
CA LYS A 295 6.76 -7.09 -35.05
C LYS A 295 6.48 -5.61 -34.71
N ARG A 296 5.47 -5.32 -33.87
CA ARG A 296 4.95 -3.96 -33.60
C ARG A 296 5.06 -3.53 -32.16
N ALA A 297 5.11 -4.50 -31.23
CA ALA A 297 5.16 -4.25 -29.81
C ALA A 297 6.12 -5.19 -29.09
N VAL A 298 6.73 -4.72 -28.01
CA VAL A 298 7.54 -5.54 -27.12
C VAL A 298 6.59 -6.47 -26.35
N LEU A 299 6.74 -7.79 -26.54
CA LEU A 299 5.92 -8.80 -25.85
C LEU A 299 6.52 -9.14 -24.50
N VAL A 300 5.75 -8.92 -23.43
CA VAL A 300 6.08 -9.34 -22.05
C VAL A 300 5.05 -10.38 -21.62
N CYS A 301 5.47 -11.63 -21.46
CA CYS A 301 4.59 -12.76 -21.17
C CYS A 301 4.72 -13.21 -19.73
N THR A 302 3.61 -13.54 -19.07
CA THR A 302 3.65 -14.25 -17.79
C THR A 302 3.97 -15.74 -17.99
N ASP A 303 4.54 -16.39 -16.98
CA ASP A 303 4.84 -17.83 -16.97
C ASP A 303 3.64 -18.69 -17.38
N THR A 304 2.47 -18.38 -16.88
CA THR A 304 1.23 -19.12 -17.14
C THR A 304 0.75 -19.00 -18.61
N ALA A 305 1.01 -17.85 -19.25
CA ALA A 305 0.62 -17.60 -20.65
C ALA A 305 1.65 -18.15 -21.67
N LEU A 306 2.88 -18.44 -21.23
CA LEU A 306 3.98 -18.84 -22.11
C LEU A 306 3.63 -20.05 -22.98
N ARG A 307 3.01 -21.09 -22.41
CA ARG A 307 2.63 -22.30 -23.14
C ARG A 307 1.68 -22.00 -24.31
N SER A 308 0.71 -21.11 -24.11
CA SER A 308 -0.23 -20.69 -25.16
C SER A 308 0.48 -19.94 -26.29
N CYS A 309 1.43 -19.05 -25.94
CA CYS A 309 2.23 -18.34 -26.93
C CYS A 309 3.11 -19.28 -27.77
N LEU A 310 3.80 -20.23 -27.14
CA LEU A 310 4.67 -21.18 -27.83
C LEU A 310 3.89 -22.14 -28.73
N ARG A 311 2.64 -22.50 -28.40
CA ARG A 311 1.76 -23.33 -29.24
C ARG A 311 1.41 -22.68 -30.58
N VAL A 312 1.31 -21.36 -30.64
CA VAL A 312 1.13 -20.62 -31.89
C VAL A 312 2.47 -20.26 -32.57
N GLY A 313 3.58 -20.83 -32.08
CA GLY A 313 4.92 -20.68 -32.64
C GLY A 313 5.56 -19.30 -32.41
N VAL A 314 5.15 -18.59 -31.31
CA VAL A 314 5.72 -17.28 -30.99
C VAL A 314 6.43 -17.37 -29.65
N GLN A 315 7.73 -17.01 -29.63
CA GLN A 315 8.49 -16.78 -28.43
C GLN A 315 8.36 -15.29 -28.08
N PRO A 316 7.87 -14.93 -26.85
CA PRO A 316 7.82 -13.53 -26.41
C PRO A 316 9.25 -12.97 -26.23
N HIS A 317 9.41 -11.65 -26.24
CA HIS A 317 10.70 -11.03 -25.99
C HIS A 317 11.14 -11.23 -24.53
N PHE A 318 10.19 -11.01 -23.59
CA PHE A 318 10.41 -11.20 -22.17
C PHE A 318 9.40 -12.17 -21.56
N ILE A 319 9.87 -12.99 -20.63
CA ILE A 319 9.05 -13.89 -19.82
C ILE A 319 9.25 -13.47 -18.37
N LEU A 320 8.18 -13.16 -17.65
CA LEU A 320 8.24 -12.74 -16.27
C LEU A 320 7.70 -13.82 -15.35
N VAL A 321 8.49 -14.17 -14.32
CA VAL A 321 8.18 -15.22 -13.34
C VAL A 321 8.50 -14.69 -11.95
N THR A 322 7.52 -14.72 -11.04
CA THR A 322 7.68 -14.17 -9.68
C THR A 322 7.25 -15.12 -8.57
N ASP A 323 6.45 -16.14 -8.89
CA ASP A 323 5.82 -16.99 -7.88
C ASP A 323 6.80 -18.08 -7.36
N PRO A 324 6.99 -18.20 -6.05
CA PRO A 324 7.89 -19.16 -5.43
C PRO A 324 7.39 -20.60 -5.41
N GLN A 325 6.14 -20.85 -5.83
CA GLN A 325 5.53 -22.17 -5.71
C GLN A 325 5.96 -23.12 -6.83
N TYR A 326 6.14 -24.40 -6.49
CA TYR A 326 6.41 -25.46 -7.45
C TYR A 326 5.39 -25.53 -8.60
N LEU A 327 4.11 -25.31 -8.29
CA LEU A 327 3.05 -25.36 -9.29
C LEU A 327 3.28 -24.35 -10.42
N ASN A 328 3.86 -23.20 -10.12
CA ASN A 328 4.15 -22.18 -11.11
C ASN A 328 5.34 -22.56 -12.00
N ALA A 329 6.38 -23.19 -11.43
CA ALA A 329 7.46 -23.75 -12.25
C ALA A 329 6.96 -24.80 -13.24
N ARG A 330 5.87 -25.53 -12.93
CA ARG A 330 5.22 -26.49 -13.85
C ARG A 330 4.63 -25.83 -15.08
N HIS A 331 4.24 -24.56 -15.05
CA HIS A 331 3.79 -23.85 -16.26
C HIS A 331 4.86 -23.81 -17.34
N MET A 332 6.12 -23.82 -16.91
CA MET A 332 7.31 -23.77 -17.78
C MET A 332 7.95 -25.15 -18.01
N ALA A 333 7.45 -26.19 -17.36
CA ALA A 333 7.99 -27.55 -17.51
C ALA A 333 7.96 -28.01 -18.96
N ASP A 334 9.08 -28.58 -19.41
CA ASP A 334 9.29 -29.10 -20.77
C ASP A 334 9.22 -28.05 -21.89
N LEU A 335 9.13 -26.76 -21.54
CA LEU A 335 9.16 -25.67 -22.52
C LEU A 335 10.60 -25.15 -22.71
N LYS A 336 10.81 -24.52 -23.88
CA LYS A 336 12.04 -23.83 -24.26
C LYS A 336 11.66 -22.54 -24.99
N ALA A 337 12.38 -21.48 -24.71
CA ALA A 337 12.22 -20.21 -25.40
C ALA A 337 13.60 -19.55 -25.60
N PRO A 338 14.49 -20.13 -26.48
CA PRO A 338 15.87 -19.68 -26.60
C PRO A 338 16.02 -18.25 -27.15
N GLU A 339 14.97 -17.66 -27.70
CA GLU A 339 14.95 -16.25 -28.14
C GLU A 339 14.52 -15.30 -27.03
N SER A 340 13.89 -15.81 -25.95
CA SER A 340 13.30 -14.99 -24.90
C SER A 340 14.27 -14.71 -23.75
N ILE A 341 14.12 -13.56 -23.11
CA ILE A 341 14.81 -13.20 -21.86
C ILE A 341 13.85 -13.46 -20.69
N LEU A 342 14.33 -14.23 -19.69
CA LEU A 342 13.58 -14.52 -18.49
C LEU A 342 13.89 -13.47 -17.42
N ILE A 343 12.86 -12.80 -16.91
CA ILE A 343 12.93 -11.85 -15.80
C ILE A 343 12.37 -12.52 -14.56
N THR A 344 13.14 -12.54 -13.48
CA THR A 344 12.72 -13.20 -12.26
C THR A 344 13.35 -12.56 -11.01
N GLU A 345 13.11 -13.14 -9.85
CA GLU A 345 13.72 -12.73 -8.56
C GLU A 345 14.27 -13.94 -7.80
N THR A 346 14.98 -13.70 -6.71
CA THR A 346 15.74 -14.74 -5.99
C THR A 346 14.84 -15.78 -5.29
N ALA A 347 13.62 -15.44 -4.90
CA ALA A 347 12.73 -16.32 -4.12
C ALA A 347 11.88 -17.30 -4.97
N VAL A 348 11.97 -17.23 -6.30
CA VAL A 348 11.20 -18.15 -7.18
C VAL A 348 11.61 -19.60 -6.97
N TYR A 349 10.76 -20.52 -7.43
CA TYR A 349 11.08 -21.96 -7.37
C TYR A 349 12.38 -22.24 -8.16
N PRO A 350 13.34 -23.03 -7.61
CA PRO A 350 14.70 -23.18 -8.15
C PRO A 350 14.77 -23.67 -9.60
N ASP A 351 13.80 -24.46 -10.07
CA ASP A 351 13.82 -24.96 -11.46
C ASP A 351 13.62 -23.85 -12.50
N VAL A 352 13.07 -22.70 -12.12
CA VAL A 352 12.96 -21.52 -12.98
C VAL A 352 14.35 -21.08 -13.50
N PHE A 353 15.38 -21.18 -12.64
CA PHE A 353 16.76 -20.87 -13.02
C PHE A 353 17.38 -21.87 -14.00
N ARG A 354 16.73 -23.00 -14.26
CA ARG A 354 17.17 -24.03 -15.24
C ARG A 354 16.45 -23.91 -16.57
N PHE A 355 15.51 -22.94 -16.69
CA PHE A 355 14.75 -22.75 -17.93
C PHE A 355 15.67 -22.42 -19.10
N LYS A 356 15.40 -23.04 -20.25
CA LYS A 356 16.18 -22.83 -21.48
C LYS A 356 15.66 -21.60 -22.22
N CYS A 357 16.27 -20.46 -21.95
CA CYS A 357 16.04 -19.17 -22.58
C CYS A 357 17.36 -18.55 -23.04
N ARG A 358 17.30 -17.37 -23.64
CA ARG A 358 18.48 -16.62 -24.10
C ARG A 358 19.33 -16.15 -22.91
N GLU A 359 18.67 -15.56 -21.92
CA GLU A 359 19.31 -15.01 -20.72
C GLU A 359 18.31 -15.00 -19.56
N ILE A 360 18.80 -15.11 -18.34
CA ILE A 360 18.03 -14.88 -17.10
C ILE A 360 18.56 -13.62 -16.46
N ILE A 361 17.69 -12.66 -16.18
CA ILE A 361 18.01 -11.41 -15.50
C ILE A 361 17.11 -11.23 -14.28
N LEU A 362 17.60 -10.45 -13.32
CA LEU A 362 16.91 -10.28 -12.03
C LEU A 362 16.47 -8.83 -11.81
N TYR A 363 15.30 -8.68 -11.22
CA TYR A 363 14.97 -7.44 -10.53
C TYR A 363 15.24 -7.58 -9.02
N SER A 364 15.30 -6.45 -8.29
CA SER A 364 15.60 -6.44 -6.86
C SER A 364 14.60 -7.28 -6.08
N SER A 365 15.12 -8.10 -5.17
CA SER A 365 14.29 -8.98 -4.36
C SER A 365 13.33 -8.19 -3.46
N LEU A 366 12.11 -8.66 -3.36
CA LEU A 366 11.13 -8.15 -2.39
C LEU A 366 11.48 -8.54 -0.95
N PHE A 367 12.37 -9.53 -0.78
CA PHE A 367 12.67 -10.14 0.51
C PHE A 367 14.00 -9.63 1.10
N PRO A 368 14.07 -9.50 2.44
CA PRO A 368 15.24 -8.94 3.12
C PRO A 368 16.56 -9.67 2.82
N LEU A 369 16.54 -11.02 2.72
CA LEU A 369 17.76 -11.80 2.44
C LEU A 369 18.30 -11.48 1.05
N GLY A 370 17.45 -11.43 0.03
CA GLY A 370 17.86 -11.07 -1.33
C GLY A 370 18.45 -9.65 -1.37
N ARG A 371 17.76 -8.68 -0.75
CA ARG A 371 18.23 -7.28 -0.67
C ARG A 371 19.55 -7.13 0.10
N TYR A 372 19.76 -7.94 1.15
CA TYR A 372 21.03 -7.95 1.87
C TYR A 372 22.17 -8.38 0.93
N ILE A 373 21.97 -9.43 0.16
CA ILE A 373 22.98 -9.97 -0.74
C ILE A 373 23.26 -9.03 -1.94
N GLU A 374 22.23 -8.34 -2.44
CA GLU A 374 22.38 -7.37 -3.54
C GLU A 374 23.33 -6.20 -3.19
N GLN A 375 23.59 -5.94 -1.90
CA GLN A 375 24.56 -4.91 -1.48
C GLN A 375 26.02 -5.26 -1.82
N PHE A 376 26.32 -6.53 -2.10
CA PHE A 376 27.65 -7.03 -2.43
C PHE A 376 27.88 -7.24 -3.93
N GLY A 377 26.91 -6.92 -4.76
CA GLY A 377 26.99 -7.09 -6.21
C GLY A 377 26.39 -5.89 -6.96
N GLU A 378 25.99 -6.12 -8.20
CA GLU A 378 25.25 -5.13 -8.97
C GLU A 378 23.94 -4.78 -8.26
N LYS A 379 23.71 -3.49 -8.01
CA LYS A 379 22.43 -3.00 -7.48
C LYS A 379 21.34 -3.25 -8.51
N LYS A 380 20.31 -4.00 -8.12
CA LYS A 380 19.16 -4.30 -8.99
C LYS A 380 18.02 -3.33 -8.70
N GLU A 381 17.31 -2.93 -9.76
CA GLU A 381 16.13 -2.06 -9.62
C GLU A 381 14.90 -2.88 -9.23
N PRO A 382 14.04 -2.34 -8.36
CA PRO A 382 12.83 -3.04 -7.94
C PRO A 382 11.73 -2.97 -9.00
N LEU A 383 10.90 -4.00 -9.07
CA LEU A 383 9.60 -3.96 -9.74
C LEU A 383 8.48 -4.00 -8.70
N ALA A 384 7.45 -3.22 -8.94
CA ALA A 384 6.27 -3.23 -8.09
C ALA A 384 5.48 -4.53 -8.27
N ALA A 385 4.99 -5.09 -7.16
CA ALA A 385 4.17 -6.29 -7.15
C ALA A 385 2.76 -5.98 -6.66
N GLY A 386 1.77 -6.30 -7.49
CA GLY A 386 0.34 -6.15 -7.16
C GLY A 386 -0.37 -7.45 -6.79
N GLY A 387 0.41 -8.51 -6.49
CA GLY A 387 -0.12 -9.84 -6.18
C GLY A 387 -0.36 -10.75 -7.40
N SER A 388 -0.23 -10.22 -8.62
CA SER A 388 -0.27 -10.96 -9.88
C SER A 388 1.03 -10.76 -10.65
N VAL A 389 1.52 -11.77 -11.36
CA VAL A 389 2.71 -11.66 -12.22
C VAL A 389 2.52 -10.59 -13.31
N ALA A 390 1.29 -10.41 -13.80
CA ALA A 390 0.95 -9.38 -14.78
C ALA A 390 1.20 -7.95 -14.24
N SER A 391 1.09 -7.73 -12.94
CA SER A 391 1.40 -6.42 -12.34
C SER A 391 2.87 -6.08 -12.44
N SER A 392 3.75 -7.04 -12.17
CA SER A 392 5.19 -6.84 -12.34
C SER A 392 5.59 -6.73 -13.82
N ALA A 393 4.85 -7.39 -14.73
CA ALA A 393 5.05 -7.23 -16.18
C ALA A 393 4.68 -5.81 -16.65
N TRP A 394 3.58 -5.25 -16.13
CA TRP A 394 3.18 -3.88 -16.40
C TRP A 394 4.23 -2.88 -15.87
N ASP A 395 4.69 -3.11 -14.63
CA ASP A 395 5.68 -2.22 -14.02
C ASP A 395 7.05 -2.31 -14.73
N PHE A 396 7.41 -3.48 -15.26
CA PHE A 396 8.59 -3.62 -16.12
C PHE A 396 8.45 -2.81 -17.41
N ALA A 397 7.30 -2.87 -18.09
CA ALA A 397 7.05 -2.04 -19.27
C ALA A 397 7.15 -0.54 -18.96
N ARG A 398 6.54 -0.09 -17.85
CA ARG A 398 6.67 1.27 -17.34
C ARG A 398 8.14 1.62 -17.03
N PHE A 399 8.87 0.73 -16.36
CA PHE A 399 10.30 0.90 -16.05
C PHE A 399 11.15 1.08 -17.29
N CYS A 400 10.81 0.41 -18.39
CA CYS A 400 11.45 0.59 -19.70
C CYS A 400 11.09 1.94 -20.36
N GLY A 401 10.22 2.73 -19.77
CA GLY A 401 9.80 4.05 -20.28
C GLY A 401 8.59 4.00 -21.21
N ALA A 402 7.89 2.86 -21.34
CA ALA A 402 6.72 2.72 -22.20
C ALA A 402 5.68 3.80 -21.96
N LYS A 403 5.22 4.46 -23.04
CA LYS A 403 4.12 5.43 -23.00
C LYS A 403 2.77 4.79 -23.30
N ILE A 404 2.75 3.63 -23.95
CA ILE A 404 1.55 2.87 -24.23
C ILE A 404 1.78 1.38 -23.94
N ILE A 405 0.87 0.79 -23.16
CA ILE A 405 0.91 -0.61 -22.77
C ILE A 405 -0.45 -1.24 -23.13
N TYR A 406 -0.42 -2.28 -23.95
CA TYR A 406 -1.58 -3.11 -24.25
C TYR A 406 -1.60 -4.32 -23.33
N THR A 407 -2.78 -4.78 -22.92
CA THR A 407 -2.95 -5.98 -22.10
C THR A 407 -3.88 -6.98 -22.78
N ALA A 408 -3.43 -8.21 -22.90
CA ALA A 408 -4.20 -9.34 -23.41
C ALA A 408 -4.24 -10.44 -22.35
N GLY A 409 -5.40 -11.03 -22.11
CA GLY A 409 -5.57 -12.04 -21.06
C GLY A 409 -5.51 -11.50 -19.64
N LEU A 410 -5.54 -10.19 -19.44
CA LEU A 410 -5.67 -9.56 -18.12
C LEU A 410 -7.15 -9.37 -17.80
N ASP A 411 -7.91 -10.47 -17.70
CA ASP A 411 -9.36 -10.40 -17.59
C ASP A 411 -9.84 -9.98 -16.20
N LEU A 412 -9.13 -10.39 -15.15
CA LEU A 412 -9.51 -10.15 -13.74
C LEU A 412 -10.99 -10.48 -13.45
N SER A 413 -11.53 -11.37 -14.24
CA SER A 413 -12.89 -11.91 -14.21
C SER A 413 -12.90 -13.31 -14.84
N TYR A 414 -14.06 -13.93 -14.90
CA TYR A 414 -14.24 -15.26 -15.48
C TYR A 414 -15.17 -15.23 -16.73
N PRO A 415 -14.71 -14.64 -17.86
CA PRO A 415 -15.50 -14.58 -19.09
C PRO A 415 -15.94 -15.99 -19.51
N ALA A 416 -17.24 -16.15 -19.78
CA ALA A 416 -17.86 -17.44 -20.13
C ALA A 416 -17.56 -18.56 -19.12
N ASN A 417 -17.43 -18.24 -17.82
CA ASN A 417 -17.05 -19.16 -16.73
C ASN A 417 -15.70 -19.88 -16.95
N LYS A 418 -14.82 -19.36 -17.78
CA LYS A 418 -13.47 -19.89 -17.98
C LYS A 418 -12.49 -19.23 -17.01
N THR A 419 -11.54 -20.03 -16.53
CA THR A 419 -10.51 -19.54 -15.61
C THR A 419 -9.24 -19.06 -16.34
N HIS A 420 -8.88 -19.70 -17.45
CA HIS A 420 -7.65 -19.43 -18.19
C HIS A 420 -7.80 -19.63 -19.70
N ALA A 421 -6.87 -19.10 -20.48
CA ALA A 421 -6.76 -19.23 -21.91
C ALA A 421 -6.50 -20.69 -22.34
N ARG A 422 -6.80 -20.97 -23.61
CA ARG A 422 -6.54 -22.28 -24.25
C ARG A 422 -5.05 -22.60 -24.26
N GLY A 423 -4.74 -23.85 -23.99
CA GLY A 423 -3.39 -24.33 -23.97
C GLY A 423 -2.60 -24.02 -22.71
N SER A 424 -3.21 -23.39 -21.73
CA SER A 424 -2.62 -23.27 -20.40
C SER A 424 -2.58 -24.61 -19.67
N THR A 425 -1.69 -24.77 -18.71
CA THR A 425 -1.64 -25.97 -17.85
C THR A 425 -2.93 -26.19 -17.04
N PHE A 426 -3.68 -25.13 -16.76
CA PHE A 426 -4.97 -25.21 -16.09
C PHE A 426 -6.02 -25.82 -16.99
N GLU A 427 -6.07 -25.41 -18.25
CA GLU A 427 -6.98 -26.02 -19.23
C GLU A 427 -6.60 -27.48 -19.50
N GLU A 428 -5.31 -27.79 -19.70
CA GLU A 428 -4.83 -29.17 -19.86
C GLU A 428 -5.26 -30.06 -18.70
N LYS A 429 -5.11 -29.57 -17.45
CA LYS A 429 -5.56 -30.28 -16.27
C LYS A 429 -7.08 -30.52 -16.30
N THR A 430 -7.85 -29.50 -16.67
CA THR A 430 -9.31 -29.60 -16.76
C THR A 430 -9.71 -30.63 -17.81
N HIS A 431 -9.07 -30.65 -18.96
CA HIS A 431 -9.31 -31.70 -19.99
C HIS A 431 -8.95 -33.10 -19.49
N PHE A 432 -7.81 -33.23 -18.82
CA PHE A 432 -7.34 -34.51 -18.29
C PHE A 432 -8.31 -35.13 -17.27
N ILE A 433 -8.97 -34.33 -16.44
CA ILE A 433 -9.92 -34.81 -15.43
C ILE A 433 -11.36 -34.86 -15.96
N SER A 434 -11.62 -34.35 -17.17
CA SER A 434 -12.96 -34.34 -17.78
C SER A 434 -13.33 -35.71 -18.34
N HIS A 435 -14.59 -36.04 -18.24
CA HIS A 435 -15.19 -37.27 -18.79
C HIS A 435 -16.63 -37.01 -19.25
N ARG A 436 -17.27 -38.02 -19.93
CA ARG A 436 -18.56 -37.82 -20.57
C ARG A 436 -19.67 -37.26 -19.67
N LEU A 437 -19.67 -37.58 -18.37
CA LEU A 437 -20.68 -37.11 -17.42
C LEU A 437 -20.29 -35.79 -16.72
N LYS A 438 -19.03 -35.38 -16.80
CA LYS A 438 -18.52 -34.15 -16.20
C LYS A 438 -17.51 -33.52 -17.17
N GLY A 439 -18.01 -32.68 -18.06
CA GLY A 439 -17.22 -31.97 -19.08
C GLY A 439 -16.38 -30.85 -18.52
N THR A 440 -15.56 -30.25 -19.37
CA THR A 440 -14.68 -29.13 -19.04
C THR A 440 -15.46 -27.94 -18.47
N GLU A 441 -16.63 -27.63 -19.01
CA GLU A 441 -17.48 -26.52 -18.59
C GLU A 441 -17.94 -26.71 -17.13
N MET A 442 -18.30 -27.93 -16.74
CA MET A 442 -18.69 -28.22 -15.34
C MET A 442 -17.52 -28.04 -14.37
N HIS A 443 -16.32 -28.46 -14.78
CA HIS A 443 -15.11 -28.27 -13.97
C HIS A 443 -14.75 -26.79 -13.83
N ASN A 444 -14.86 -26.01 -14.91
CA ASN A 444 -14.62 -24.58 -14.91
C ASN A 444 -15.65 -23.86 -14.03
N ALA A 445 -16.95 -24.13 -14.21
CA ALA A 445 -17.99 -23.56 -13.37
C ALA A 445 -17.78 -23.92 -11.88
N ALA A 446 -17.47 -25.19 -11.58
CA ALA A 446 -17.16 -25.59 -10.21
C ALA A 446 -15.96 -24.80 -9.65
N ALA A 447 -14.88 -24.63 -10.43
CA ALA A 447 -13.71 -23.87 -9.99
C ALA A 447 -14.04 -22.40 -9.68
N VAL A 448 -14.95 -21.79 -10.42
CA VAL A 448 -15.41 -20.41 -10.20
C VAL A 448 -16.32 -20.33 -8.97
N TYR A 449 -17.40 -21.10 -8.94
CA TYR A 449 -18.46 -20.95 -7.93
C TYR A 449 -18.14 -21.61 -6.57
N THR A 450 -17.20 -22.55 -6.50
CA THR A 450 -16.71 -23.11 -5.22
C THR A 450 -15.46 -22.44 -4.68
N ASN A 451 -14.97 -21.39 -5.36
CA ASN A 451 -13.84 -20.60 -4.87
C ASN A 451 -14.26 -19.85 -3.59
N PRO A 452 -13.55 -20.05 -2.45
CA PRO A 452 -13.85 -19.33 -1.21
C PRO A 452 -13.75 -17.79 -1.32
N ALA A 453 -13.00 -17.27 -2.30
CA ALA A 453 -12.88 -15.85 -2.57
C ALA A 453 -14.05 -15.28 -3.42
N TYR A 454 -14.91 -16.16 -3.95
CA TYR A 454 -16.10 -15.75 -4.69
C TYR A 454 -17.20 -15.29 -3.74
N THR A 455 -17.71 -14.07 -3.96
CA THR A 455 -18.89 -13.54 -3.26
C THR A 455 -19.87 -12.99 -4.28
N ASN A 456 -21.17 -13.18 -4.06
CA ASN A 456 -22.22 -12.61 -4.92
C ASN A 456 -22.33 -11.08 -4.83
N ASP A 457 -21.66 -10.46 -3.84
CA ASP A 457 -21.73 -9.02 -3.59
C ASP A 457 -20.74 -8.21 -4.43
N ASN A 458 -19.89 -8.86 -5.22
CA ASN A 458 -18.90 -8.21 -6.07
C ASN A 458 -19.58 -7.60 -7.30
N LYS A 459 -20.05 -6.36 -7.16
CA LYS A 459 -20.57 -5.56 -8.28
C LYS A 459 -19.40 -5.10 -9.14
N ALA A 460 -19.15 -5.80 -10.22
CA ALA A 460 -18.11 -5.48 -11.18
C ALA A 460 -18.70 -5.54 -12.59
N ALA A 461 -18.20 -4.70 -13.49
CA ALA A 461 -18.66 -4.62 -14.88
C ALA A 461 -17.47 -4.74 -15.84
N ASP A 462 -17.76 -5.19 -17.06
CA ASP A 462 -16.83 -5.14 -18.19
C ASP A 462 -16.81 -3.73 -18.82
N TYR A 463 -16.04 -3.58 -19.90
CA TYR A 463 -15.94 -2.29 -20.61
C TYR A 463 -17.21 -1.90 -21.38
N GLU A 464 -18.18 -2.79 -21.54
CA GLU A 464 -19.49 -2.54 -22.13
C GLU A 464 -20.57 -2.26 -21.08
N GLY A 465 -20.22 -2.33 -19.78
CA GLY A 465 -21.12 -2.13 -18.66
C GLY A 465 -21.90 -3.39 -18.23
N ASN A 466 -21.60 -4.56 -18.81
CA ASN A 466 -22.24 -5.80 -18.41
C ASN A 466 -21.65 -6.35 -17.11
N PRO A 467 -22.44 -6.97 -16.23
CA PRO A 467 -21.93 -7.56 -15.00
C PRO A 467 -20.97 -8.72 -15.29
N VAL A 468 -19.84 -8.77 -14.60
CA VAL A 468 -18.85 -9.85 -14.70
C VAL A 468 -18.71 -10.61 -13.39
N ILE A 469 -18.42 -11.90 -13.51
CA ILE A 469 -18.07 -12.76 -12.38
C ILE A 469 -16.60 -12.56 -12.06
N THR A 470 -16.30 -12.17 -10.82
CA THR A 470 -14.94 -11.99 -10.33
C THR A 470 -14.80 -12.47 -8.89
N ASP A 471 -13.60 -12.42 -8.32
CA ASP A 471 -13.34 -12.74 -6.93
C ASP A 471 -12.57 -11.64 -6.19
N ALA A 472 -12.51 -11.72 -4.87
CA ALA A 472 -11.87 -10.70 -4.03
C ALA A 472 -10.38 -10.50 -4.37
N ARG A 473 -9.66 -11.55 -4.81
CA ARG A 473 -8.24 -11.44 -5.22
C ARG A 473 -8.12 -10.68 -6.52
N MET A 474 -8.96 -10.98 -7.50
CA MET A 474 -8.96 -10.30 -8.80
C MET A 474 -9.33 -8.83 -8.66
N LEU A 475 -10.28 -8.50 -7.78
CA LEU A 475 -10.60 -7.10 -7.44
C LEU A 475 -9.41 -6.39 -6.79
N LEU A 476 -8.68 -7.07 -5.90
CA LEU A 476 -7.46 -6.51 -5.31
C LEU A 476 -6.41 -6.21 -6.38
N TYR A 477 -6.25 -7.09 -7.38
CA TYR A 477 -5.34 -6.84 -8.49
C TYR A 477 -5.82 -5.68 -9.37
N ALA A 478 -7.13 -5.60 -9.65
CA ALA A 478 -7.71 -4.47 -10.40
C ALA A 478 -7.45 -3.13 -9.71
N TRP A 479 -7.63 -3.06 -8.40
CA TRP A 479 -7.33 -1.86 -7.63
C TRP A 479 -5.86 -1.47 -7.66
N TRP A 480 -4.95 -2.45 -7.72
CA TRP A 480 -3.54 -2.14 -7.90
C TRP A 480 -3.29 -1.45 -9.24
N PHE A 481 -3.87 -1.96 -10.34
CA PHE A 481 -3.76 -1.36 -11.66
C PHE A 481 -4.42 0.03 -11.72
N GLU A 482 -5.59 0.19 -11.15
CA GLU A 482 -6.26 1.50 -10.98
C GLU A 482 -5.36 2.51 -10.28
N SER A 483 -4.78 2.13 -9.15
CA SER A 483 -3.84 2.97 -8.39
C SER A 483 -2.61 3.35 -9.22
N LYS A 484 -2.07 2.41 -10.02
CA LYS A 484 -0.91 2.67 -10.88
C LYS A 484 -1.25 3.55 -12.08
N ALA A 485 -2.41 3.37 -12.70
CA ALA A 485 -2.88 4.25 -13.75
C ALA A 485 -3.03 5.70 -13.26
N ALA A 486 -3.56 5.87 -12.05
CA ALA A 486 -3.67 7.19 -11.41
C ALA A 486 -2.29 7.80 -11.05
N SER A 487 -1.34 6.96 -10.58
CA SER A 487 0.01 7.42 -10.20
C SER A 487 0.91 7.75 -11.40
N PHE A 488 0.65 7.17 -12.57
CA PHE A 488 1.44 7.34 -13.79
C PHE A 488 0.54 7.73 -14.98
N PRO A 489 -0.06 8.93 -14.98
CA PRO A 489 -1.02 9.36 -15.99
C PRO A 489 -0.42 9.45 -17.41
N ASP A 490 0.90 9.57 -17.51
CA ASP A 490 1.64 9.59 -18.79
C ASP A 490 1.76 8.21 -19.44
N VAL A 491 1.46 7.13 -18.70
CA VAL A 491 1.50 5.74 -19.20
C VAL A 491 0.08 5.29 -19.52
N LYS A 492 -0.29 5.38 -20.79
CA LYS A 492 -1.61 4.94 -21.25
C LYS A 492 -1.67 3.42 -21.29
N THR A 493 -2.67 2.83 -20.65
CA THR A 493 -2.86 1.37 -20.67
C THR A 493 -4.19 1.01 -21.32
N ALA A 494 -4.15 0.05 -22.26
CA ALA A 494 -5.31 -0.44 -23.01
C ALA A 494 -5.61 -1.90 -22.68
N SER A 495 -6.88 -2.23 -22.42
CA SER A 495 -7.37 -3.62 -22.46
C SER A 495 -7.73 -3.99 -23.92
N LEU A 496 -7.29 -5.15 -24.38
CA LEU A 496 -7.62 -5.67 -25.72
C LEU A 496 -8.90 -6.50 -25.74
N SER A 497 -9.62 -6.61 -24.63
CA SER A 497 -10.90 -7.33 -24.57
C SER A 497 -11.95 -6.50 -23.86
N ALA A 498 -13.10 -6.34 -24.51
CA ALA A 498 -14.27 -5.68 -23.93
C ALA A 498 -14.89 -6.47 -22.77
N LYS A 499 -14.69 -7.78 -22.72
CA LYS A 499 -15.28 -8.71 -21.73
C LYS A 499 -14.45 -8.87 -20.45
N SER A 500 -13.29 -8.22 -20.39
CA SER A 500 -12.47 -8.15 -19.18
C SER A 500 -13.11 -7.21 -18.16
N LEU A 501 -12.79 -7.40 -16.87
CA LEU A 501 -13.17 -6.44 -15.84
C LEU A 501 -12.69 -5.04 -16.22
N CYS A 502 -13.59 -4.06 -16.20
CA CYS A 502 -13.25 -2.66 -16.46
C CYS A 502 -12.37 -2.12 -15.32
N ILE A 503 -11.15 -1.71 -15.65
CA ILE A 503 -10.20 -1.11 -14.71
C ILE A 503 -10.23 0.40 -14.91
N PRO A 504 -10.57 1.21 -13.91
CA PRO A 504 -10.53 2.66 -14.01
C PRO A 504 -9.13 3.16 -14.43
N GLY A 505 -9.08 4.08 -15.38
CA GLY A 505 -7.83 4.59 -15.96
C GLY A 505 -7.26 3.76 -17.11
N PHE A 506 -7.82 2.58 -17.40
CA PHE A 506 -7.53 1.85 -18.63
C PHE A 506 -8.58 2.17 -19.70
N PHE A 507 -8.18 2.18 -20.96
CA PHE A 507 -9.12 2.33 -22.07
C PHE A 507 -9.27 1.03 -22.86
N LEU A 508 -10.39 0.89 -23.56
CA LEU A 508 -10.63 -0.24 -24.44
C LEU A 508 -9.93 0.00 -25.79
N ALA A 509 -9.16 -0.97 -26.27
CA ALA A 509 -8.66 -1.04 -27.63
C ALA A 509 -8.99 -2.41 -28.21
N ASN A 510 -8.90 -2.54 -29.52
CA ASN A 510 -9.05 -3.83 -30.19
C ASN A 510 -7.73 -4.31 -30.83
N VAL A 511 -7.69 -5.56 -31.23
CA VAL A 511 -6.50 -6.15 -31.85
C VAL A 511 -6.14 -5.43 -33.16
N CYS A 512 -7.12 -4.90 -33.91
CA CYS A 512 -6.87 -4.16 -35.14
C CYS A 512 -6.14 -2.84 -34.87
N ASP A 513 -6.39 -2.18 -33.73
CA ASP A 513 -5.66 -0.97 -33.36
C ASP A 513 -4.18 -1.27 -33.19
N LEU A 514 -3.86 -2.37 -32.51
CA LEU A 514 -2.49 -2.82 -32.32
C LEU A 514 -1.82 -3.25 -33.64
N LEU A 515 -2.56 -3.92 -34.53
CA LEU A 515 -2.07 -4.33 -35.86
C LEU A 515 -1.89 -3.16 -36.83
N SER A 516 -2.56 -2.03 -36.59
CA SER A 516 -2.39 -0.81 -37.41
C SER A 516 -1.11 -0.05 -37.07
N LEU A 517 -0.44 -0.36 -35.97
CA LEU A 517 0.82 0.25 -35.58
C LEU A 517 1.91 -0.08 -36.66
N PRO A 518 2.87 0.82 -36.85
CA PRO A 518 3.99 0.54 -37.77
C PRO A 518 4.81 -0.67 -37.30
N VAL A 519 5.34 -1.42 -38.25
CA VAL A 519 6.30 -2.50 -37.98
C VAL A 519 7.61 -1.88 -37.50
N ARG A 520 8.08 -2.32 -36.33
CA ARG A 520 9.30 -1.84 -35.67
C ARG A 520 10.20 -2.99 -35.21
N GLU A 521 10.17 -4.10 -35.92
CA GLU A 521 10.85 -5.34 -35.50
C GLU A 521 12.32 -5.10 -35.18
N LYS A 522 13.04 -4.36 -36.04
CA LYS A 522 14.46 -4.03 -35.81
C LYS A 522 14.65 -3.19 -34.52
N GLU A 523 13.86 -2.15 -34.33
CA GLU A 523 13.97 -1.29 -33.14
C GLU A 523 13.67 -2.08 -31.83
N ILE A 524 12.71 -3.01 -31.92
CA ILE A 524 12.33 -3.90 -30.80
C ILE A 524 13.48 -4.87 -30.52
N ASP A 525 14.06 -5.49 -31.54
CA ASP A 525 15.18 -6.41 -31.38
C ASP A 525 16.44 -5.70 -30.88
N ASP A 526 16.73 -4.50 -31.38
CA ASP A 526 17.83 -3.67 -30.91
C ASP A 526 17.66 -3.33 -29.42
N PHE A 527 16.46 -2.93 -28.99
CA PHE A 527 16.15 -2.68 -27.59
C PHE A 527 16.25 -3.94 -26.74
N CYS A 528 15.64 -5.04 -27.17
CA CYS A 528 15.56 -6.26 -26.34
C CYS A 528 16.93 -6.93 -26.21
N PHE A 529 17.74 -6.91 -27.29
CA PHE A 529 18.94 -7.72 -27.39
C PHE A 529 20.23 -6.91 -27.52
N PHE A 530 20.18 -5.58 -27.47
CA PHE A 530 21.34 -4.68 -27.57
C PHE A 530 22.23 -4.98 -28.81
N GLN A 531 21.60 -5.16 -30.00
CA GLN A 531 22.29 -5.59 -31.21
C GLN A 531 23.00 -4.46 -31.95
N THR A 532 22.78 -3.18 -31.63
CA THR A 532 23.42 -2.09 -32.40
C THR A 532 24.14 -1.07 -31.51
N ALA A 533 25.35 -0.80 -31.97
CA ALA A 533 26.20 0.39 -31.86
C ALA A 533 26.39 0.94 -30.42
N GLY A 534 27.53 0.73 -29.90
CA GLY A 534 28.08 1.54 -28.80
C GLY A 534 28.23 0.85 -27.46
N ALA A 535 28.61 -0.43 -27.48
CA ALA A 535 29.15 -1.07 -26.28
C ALA A 535 30.41 -0.38 -25.73
N GLU A 536 30.85 0.72 -26.32
CA GLU A 536 32.03 1.47 -25.90
C GLU A 536 31.77 2.50 -24.75
N ASN A 537 30.51 2.78 -24.38
CA ASN A 537 30.22 3.78 -23.35
C ASN A 537 29.44 3.26 -22.14
N LEU A 538 29.10 1.97 -22.03
CA LEU A 538 28.65 1.38 -20.77
C LEU A 538 29.89 0.86 -20.04
N THR A 539 30.38 1.66 -19.12
CA THR A 539 31.53 1.37 -18.22
C THR A 539 31.26 0.24 -17.21
N ASP A 540 30.21 -0.53 -17.37
CA ASP A 540 29.95 -1.75 -16.61
C ASP A 540 30.48 -2.95 -17.40
N THR A 541 31.80 -3.12 -17.42
CA THR A 541 32.42 -4.39 -17.73
C THR A 541 31.82 -5.45 -16.82
N PRO A 542 31.33 -6.59 -17.35
CA PRO A 542 30.91 -7.68 -16.51
C PRO A 542 32.08 -8.02 -15.57
N SER A 543 31.86 -7.96 -14.27
CA SER A 543 32.85 -8.28 -13.27
C SER A 543 33.49 -9.62 -13.62
N SER A 544 34.81 -9.69 -13.57
CA SER A 544 35.54 -10.91 -13.93
C SER A 544 34.99 -12.09 -13.11
N PRO A 545 35.01 -13.33 -13.63
CA PRO A 545 34.56 -14.50 -12.88
C PRO A 545 35.17 -14.61 -11.48
N ARG A 546 36.44 -14.18 -11.30
CA ARG A 546 37.11 -14.10 -9.99
C ARG A 546 36.46 -13.06 -9.07
N GLN A 547 36.16 -11.88 -9.58
CA GLN A 547 35.55 -10.80 -8.81
C GLN A 547 34.14 -11.16 -8.34
N ASN A 548 33.39 -11.93 -9.11
CA ASN A 548 32.08 -12.45 -8.72
C ASN A 548 32.17 -13.52 -7.62
N GLU A 549 33.22 -14.38 -7.66
CA GLU A 549 33.44 -15.38 -6.58
C GLU A 549 33.92 -14.73 -5.30
N ASP A 550 34.78 -13.72 -5.36
CA ASP A 550 35.23 -12.95 -4.20
C ASP A 550 34.06 -12.22 -3.54
N ASN A 551 33.26 -11.49 -4.32
CA ASN A 551 32.05 -10.79 -3.83
C ASN A 551 31.06 -11.75 -3.19
N LYS A 552 30.88 -12.94 -3.73
CA LYS A 552 30.01 -13.97 -3.17
C LYS A 552 30.51 -14.45 -1.82
N THR A 553 31.81 -14.73 -1.71
CA THR A 553 32.44 -15.20 -0.47
C THR A 553 32.33 -14.12 0.60
N ASP A 554 32.61 -12.87 0.26
CA ASP A 554 32.50 -11.73 1.18
C ASP A 554 31.05 -11.50 1.65
N ALA A 555 30.07 -11.62 0.75
CA ALA A 555 28.65 -11.51 1.09
C ALA A 555 28.22 -12.58 2.10
N LEU A 556 28.63 -13.84 1.85
CA LEU A 556 28.26 -14.96 2.72
C LEU A 556 28.95 -14.88 4.09
N ASN A 557 30.24 -14.52 4.12
CA ASN A 557 30.99 -14.31 5.36
C ASN A 557 30.38 -13.17 6.20
N SER A 558 30.06 -12.04 5.54
CA SER A 558 29.40 -10.91 6.20
C SER A 558 28.02 -11.30 6.74
N LEU A 559 27.22 -12.02 5.97
CA LEU A 559 25.90 -12.50 6.38
C LEU A 559 26.01 -13.44 7.59
N GLN A 560 26.95 -14.37 7.55
CA GLN A 560 27.17 -15.31 8.65
C GLN A 560 27.57 -14.57 9.93
N LYS A 561 28.51 -13.63 9.83
CA LYS A 561 28.93 -12.79 10.95
C LYS A 561 27.75 -11.99 11.52
N ASP A 562 27.04 -11.24 10.69
CA ASP A 562 25.95 -10.38 11.11
C ASP A 562 24.79 -11.19 11.75
N LEU A 563 24.46 -12.38 11.22
CA LEU A 563 23.45 -13.26 11.82
C LEU A 563 23.89 -13.85 13.16
N CYS A 564 25.19 -14.25 13.30
CA CYS A 564 25.72 -14.75 14.56
C CYS A 564 25.77 -13.64 15.63
N GLU A 565 26.13 -12.42 15.26
CA GLU A 565 26.11 -11.26 16.15
C GLU A 565 24.69 -10.94 16.63
N LEU A 566 23.71 -10.92 15.72
CA LEU A 566 22.30 -10.75 16.08
C LEU A 566 21.80 -11.87 16.98
N GLN A 567 22.12 -13.14 16.66
CA GLN A 567 21.74 -14.29 17.49
C GLN A 567 22.27 -14.14 18.92
N ASN A 568 23.54 -13.77 19.09
CA ASN A 568 24.14 -13.59 20.39
C ASN A 568 23.50 -12.44 21.16
N THR A 569 23.24 -11.32 20.50
CA THR A 569 22.56 -10.17 21.11
C THR A 569 21.16 -10.54 21.62
N VAL A 570 20.38 -11.29 20.82
CA VAL A 570 19.02 -11.71 21.22
C VAL A 570 19.08 -12.79 22.31
N LYS A 571 20.07 -13.70 22.32
CA LYS A 571 20.30 -14.64 23.43
C LYS A 571 20.59 -13.91 24.73
N GLN A 572 21.44 -12.90 24.70
CA GLN A 572 21.71 -12.04 25.86
C GLN A 572 20.42 -11.38 26.38
N ALA A 573 19.57 -10.84 25.50
CA ALA A 573 18.29 -10.28 25.89
C ALA A 573 17.38 -11.30 26.58
N ALA A 574 17.30 -12.52 26.05
CA ALA A 574 16.51 -13.60 26.65
C ALA A 574 17.03 -14.01 28.03
N GLU A 575 18.35 -14.02 28.23
CA GLU A 575 19.00 -14.28 29.53
C GLU A 575 18.71 -13.17 30.54
N VAL A 576 18.77 -11.90 30.12
CA VAL A 576 18.43 -10.73 30.95
C VAL A 576 16.98 -10.83 31.44
N CYS A 577 16.05 -11.24 30.57
CA CYS A 577 14.66 -11.49 30.94
C CYS A 577 14.48 -12.65 31.96
N GLY A 578 15.47 -13.53 32.10
CA GLY A 578 15.44 -14.63 33.06
C GLY A 578 15.93 -14.28 34.47
N ARG A 579 16.44 -13.07 34.69
CA ARG A 579 16.93 -12.62 36.01
C ARG A 579 15.80 -12.49 37.03
N ARG A 580 16.08 -12.86 38.25
CA ARG A 580 15.12 -12.70 39.38
C ARG A 580 15.11 -11.25 39.83
N CYS A 581 13.99 -10.59 39.69
CA CYS A 581 13.74 -9.25 40.23
C CYS A 581 12.94 -9.34 41.54
N ARG A 582 13.39 -8.64 42.58
CA ARG A 582 12.72 -8.56 43.91
C ARG A 582 12.30 -7.13 44.26
N THR A 583 13.09 -6.16 43.87
CA THR A 583 12.88 -4.74 44.14
C THR A 583 12.49 -3.98 42.87
N GLU A 584 11.91 -2.78 43.02
CA GLU A 584 11.64 -1.92 41.86
C GLU A 584 12.91 -1.52 41.12
N ALA A 585 14.00 -1.36 41.85
CA ALA A 585 15.31 -1.07 41.27
C ALA A 585 15.79 -2.22 40.36
N ASP A 586 15.56 -3.50 40.75
CA ASP A 586 15.92 -4.66 39.92
C ASP A 586 15.13 -4.64 38.60
N TYR A 587 13.82 -4.38 38.65
CA TYR A 587 12.96 -4.28 37.47
C TYR A 587 13.40 -3.13 36.54
N THR A 588 13.68 -1.97 37.11
CA THR A 588 14.15 -0.80 36.37
C THR A 588 15.50 -1.07 35.70
N GLN A 589 16.43 -1.73 36.39
CA GLN A 589 17.72 -2.10 35.85
C GLN A 589 17.58 -3.07 34.66
N VAL A 590 16.74 -4.09 34.80
CA VAL A 590 16.47 -5.08 33.72
C VAL A 590 15.85 -4.37 32.50
N LEU A 591 14.84 -3.55 32.69
CA LEU A 591 14.19 -2.83 31.60
C LEU A 591 15.13 -1.87 30.88
N ASN A 592 16.00 -1.16 31.63
CA ASN A 592 17.01 -0.27 31.03
C ASN A 592 18.06 -1.06 30.21
N GLU A 593 18.47 -2.23 30.71
CA GLU A 593 19.41 -3.11 29.99
C GLU A 593 18.76 -3.67 28.72
N LEU A 594 17.49 -4.11 28.79
CA LEU A 594 16.72 -4.54 27.61
C LEU A 594 16.57 -3.44 26.58
N SER A 595 16.27 -2.19 26.99
CA SER A 595 16.19 -1.05 26.07
C SER A 595 17.50 -0.80 25.32
N ARG A 596 18.64 -0.98 25.98
CA ARG A 596 19.97 -0.88 25.32
C ARG A 596 20.17 -2.01 24.31
N ILE A 597 19.76 -3.22 24.65
CA ILE A 597 19.85 -4.37 23.75
C ILE A 597 18.92 -4.20 22.55
N ASP A 598 17.71 -3.68 22.77
CA ASP A 598 16.77 -3.37 21.69
C ASP A 598 17.36 -2.36 20.70
N GLU A 599 18.08 -1.34 21.17
CA GLU A 599 18.81 -0.43 20.30
C GLU A 599 19.87 -1.15 19.44
N LEU A 600 20.59 -2.12 19.98
CA LEU A 600 21.57 -2.93 19.24
C LEU A 600 20.88 -3.79 18.18
N ILE A 601 19.78 -4.45 18.54
CA ILE A 601 18.95 -5.21 17.59
C ILE A 601 18.43 -4.28 16.49
N TYR A 602 17.95 -3.09 16.86
CA TYR A 602 17.44 -2.12 15.89
C TYR A 602 18.52 -1.62 14.92
N LYS A 603 19.75 -1.45 15.38
CA LYS A 603 20.90 -1.04 14.56
C LYS A 603 21.49 -2.18 13.72
N SER A 604 21.11 -3.44 13.98
CA SER A 604 21.62 -4.59 13.22
C SER A 604 21.24 -4.51 11.74
N ARG A 605 22.23 -4.77 10.87
CA ARG A 605 22.05 -4.79 9.40
C ARG A 605 21.10 -5.90 8.93
N VAL A 606 20.97 -6.96 9.73
CA VAL A 606 20.15 -8.15 9.40
C VAL A 606 18.84 -8.23 10.19
N LYS A 607 18.46 -7.18 10.91
CA LYS A 607 17.18 -7.16 11.66
C LYS A 607 15.97 -7.50 10.78
N ALA A 608 15.98 -7.03 9.53
CA ALA A 608 14.92 -7.28 8.58
C ALA A 608 14.82 -8.76 8.15
N LEU A 609 15.90 -9.55 8.25
CA LEU A 609 15.86 -10.97 7.92
C LEU A 609 14.94 -11.73 8.88
N ALA A 610 14.98 -11.41 10.16
CA ALA A 610 14.11 -12.04 11.15
C ALA A 610 12.63 -11.87 10.80
N SER A 611 12.24 -10.74 10.16
CA SER A 611 10.85 -10.45 9.82
C SER A 611 10.26 -11.36 8.74
N LEU A 612 11.07 -12.07 7.96
CA LEU A 612 10.59 -12.96 6.90
C LEU A 612 9.83 -14.19 7.44
N VAL A 613 10.28 -14.74 8.56
CA VAL A 613 9.63 -15.89 9.25
C VAL A 613 9.14 -15.50 10.64
N PHE A 614 9.19 -14.23 10.95
CA PHE A 614 8.73 -13.66 12.21
C PHE A 614 7.24 -13.34 12.11
N PRO A 615 6.42 -13.70 13.11
CA PRO A 615 5.03 -13.33 13.11
C PRO A 615 4.89 -11.79 13.07
N PRO A 616 3.94 -11.25 12.30
CA PRO A 616 3.67 -9.82 12.29
C PRO A 616 3.19 -9.32 13.67
N PRO A 617 3.29 -8.01 13.95
CA PRO A 617 2.96 -7.44 15.26
C PRO A 617 1.60 -7.88 15.83
N SER A 618 0.57 -7.92 14.99
CA SER A 618 -0.77 -8.37 15.38
C SER A 618 -0.83 -9.82 15.86
N GLN A 619 -0.01 -10.69 15.28
CA GLN A 619 0.08 -12.06 15.74
C GLN A 619 0.92 -12.20 17.01
N LEU A 620 1.96 -11.39 17.15
CA LEU A 620 2.73 -11.35 18.39
C LEU A 620 1.82 -10.99 19.57
N GLU A 621 0.92 -10.06 19.40
CA GLU A 621 -0.09 -9.73 20.43
C GLU A 621 -1.04 -10.91 20.69
N SER A 622 -1.56 -11.55 19.63
CA SER A 622 -2.40 -12.74 19.78
C SER A 622 -1.64 -13.91 20.44
N ILE A 623 -0.38 -14.11 20.11
CA ILE A 623 0.48 -15.12 20.75
C ILE A 623 0.72 -14.72 22.20
N ALA A 624 0.99 -13.45 22.49
CA ALA A 624 1.16 -12.95 23.83
C ALA A 624 -0.10 -13.14 24.68
N GLN A 625 -1.27 -12.77 24.17
CA GLN A 625 -2.56 -12.95 24.85
C GLN A 625 -2.86 -14.42 25.18
N LYS A 626 -2.46 -15.36 24.31
CA LYS A 626 -2.68 -16.80 24.52
C LYS A 626 -1.63 -17.45 25.45
N SER A 627 -0.43 -16.90 25.47
CA SER A 627 0.72 -17.51 26.16
C SER A 627 1.09 -16.83 27.48
N LEU A 628 0.62 -15.62 27.69
CA LEU A 628 0.89 -14.82 28.90
C LEU A 628 -0.39 -14.67 29.73
N PRO A 629 -0.27 -14.41 31.05
CA PRO A 629 -1.40 -14.01 31.87
C PRO A 629 -2.01 -12.71 31.29
N PRO A 630 -3.30 -12.41 31.64
CA PRO A 630 -3.91 -11.16 31.21
C PRO A 630 -3.04 -9.96 31.54
N ALA A 631 -2.94 -9.01 30.60
CA ALA A 631 -2.19 -7.78 30.84
C ALA A 631 -2.74 -7.09 32.09
N PRO A 632 -1.90 -6.67 33.05
CA PRO A 632 -2.36 -5.92 34.20
C PRO A 632 -3.00 -4.61 33.70
N PRO A 633 -4.08 -4.12 34.39
CA PRO A 633 -4.64 -2.81 34.06
C PRO A 633 -3.51 -1.77 34.10
N PRO A 634 -3.58 -0.72 33.26
CA PRO A 634 -2.61 0.37 33.31
C PRO A 634 -2.57 0.90 34.75
N PRO A 635 -1.40 1.07 35.37
CA PRO A 635 -1.27 1.25 36.78
C PRO A 635 -2.06 2.49 37.26
N PRO A 636 -3.06 2.34 38.09
CA PRO A 636 -3.33 3.36 39.07
C PRO A 636 -2.05 3.39 39.93
N ARG A 637 -1.50 4.57 40.15
CA ARG A 637 -0.29 4.81 40.95
C ARG A 637 -0.11 3.74 42.04
N GLY A 638 0.73 2.74 41.79
CA GLY A 638 1.05 1.75 42.84
C GLY A 638 1.54 0.38 42.42
N ASP A 639 1.28 -0.12 41.20
CA ASP A 639 1.67 -1.50 40.84
C ASP A 639 2.71 -1.57 39.71
N TYR A 640 3.77 -0.77 39.82
CA TYR A 640 4.90 -0.73 38.89
C TYR A 640 5.53 -2.12 38.71
N LYS A 641 5.64 -2.93 39.79
CA LYS A 641 6.29 -4.25 39.74
C LYS A 641 5.52 -5.23 38.84
N THR A 642 4.21 -5.26 38.95
CA THR A 642 3.37 -6.16 38.12
C THR A 642 3.43 -5.76 36.65
N ALA A 643 3.36 -4.46 36.32
CA ALA A 643 3.50 -3.98 34.95
C ALA A 643 4.90 -4.26 34.39
N ALA A 644 5.95 -4.02 35.15
CA ALA A 644 7.34 -4.29 34.74
C ALA A 644 7.57 -5.79 34.53
N ALA A 645 7.08 -6.64 35.42
CA ALA A 645 7.18 -8.10 35.29
C ALA A 645 6.48 -8.61 34.03
N TYR A 646 5.28 -8.08 33.74
CA TYR A 646 4.55 -8.41 32.50
C TYR A 646 5.33 -8.00 31.25
N ASN A 647 5.89 -6.79 31.22
CA ASN A 647 6.69 -6.30 30.09
C ASN A 647 7.95 -7.16 29.87
N ILE A 648 8.63 -7.61 30.92
CA ILE A 648 9.77 -8.51 30.83
C ILE A 648 9.34 -9.87 30.25
N LEU A 649 8.20 -10.42 30.68
CA LEU A 649 7.66 -11.67 30.13
C LEU A 649 7.29 -11.52 28.66
N LYS A 650 6.68 -10.42 28.27
CA LYS A 650 6.35 -10.10 26.87
C LYS A 650 7.63 -9.99 26.01
N SER A 651 8.63 -9.28 26.50
CA SER A 651 9.93 -9.14 25.84
C SER A 651 10.62 -10.51 25.69
N LYS A 652 10.61 -11.37 26.73
CA LYS A 652 11.16 -12.72 26.67
C LYS A 652 10.51 -13.56 25.56
N LEU A 653 9.19 -13.50 25.43
CA LEU A 653 8.46 -14.19 24.37
C LEU A 653 8.90 -13.69 22.98
N ILE A 654 8.99 -12.38 22.80
CA ILE A 654 9.42 -11.75 21.54
C ILE A 654 10.84 -12.19 21.18
N TYR A 655 11.80 -12.12 22.11
CA TYR A 655 13.18 -12.57 21.84
C TYR A 655 13.25 -14.07 21.52
N THR A 656 12.43 -14.91 22.17
CA THR A 656 12.35 -16.34 21.82
C THR A 656 11.91 -16.54 20.37
N ILE A 657 10.92 -15.81 19.90
CA ILE A 657 10.42 -15.87 18.54
C ILE A 657 11.48 -15.36 17.54
N ILE A 658 12.17 -14.26 17.86
CA ILE A 658 13.28 -13.74 17.04
C ILE A 658 14.40 -14.79 16.91
N LEU A 659 14.78 -15.44 18.00
CA LEU A 659 15.79 -16.52 17.98
C LEU A 659 15.37 -17.67 17.06
N GLN A 660 14.13 -18.13 17.16
CA GLN A 660 13.61 -19.20 16.29
C GLN A 660 13.67 -18.80 14.81
N SER A 661 13.39 -17.53 14.50
CA SER A 661 13.50 -17.01 13.14
C SER A 661 14.97 -17.02 12.65
N ILE A 662 15.90 -16.51 13.45
CA ILE A 662 17.34 -16.51 13.13
C ILE A 662 17.85 -17.92 12.93
N ASP A 663 17.52 -18.85 13.84
CA ASP A 663 17.91 -20.26 13.77
C ASP A 663 17.39 -20.93 12.50
N THR A 664 16.17 -20.58 12.08
CA THR A 664 15.59 -21.05 10.82
C THR A 664 16.41 -20.57 9.61
N HIS A 665 16.82 -19.30 9.58
CA HIS A 665 17.69 -18.76 8.53
C HIS A 665 19.04 -19.49 8.49
N ILE A 666 19.70 -19.61 9.62
CA ILE A 666 20.99 -20.30 9.74
C ILE A 666 20.85 -21.77 9.29
N HIS A 667 19.77 -22.46 9.70
CA HIS A 667 19.50 -23.83 9.28
C HIS A 667 19.43 -23.96 7.75
N TYR A 668 18.63 -23.12 7.08
CA TYR A 668 18.50 -23.20 5.61
C TYR A 668 19.80 -22.82 4.89
N LEU A 669 20.56 -21.85 5.40
CA LEU A 669 21.84 -21.46 4.83
C LEU A 669 22.87 -22.60 4.95
N LYS A 670 22.98 -23.26 6.13
CA LYS A 670 23.80 -24.44 6.32
C LYS A 670 23.39 -25.63 5.47
N LYS A 671 22.08 -25.94 5.43
CA LYS A 671 21.52 -27.02 4.61
C LYS A 671 21.87 -26.90 3.13
N ASN A 672 22.04 -25.69 2.62
CA ASN A 672 22.40 -25.42 1.23
C ASN A 672 23.89 -25.15 1.02
N GLY A 673 24.74 -25.43 2.02
CA GLY A 673 26.20 -25.29 1.93
C GLY A 673 26.70 -23.87 1.77
N LEU A 674 25.89 -22.89 2.23
CA LEU A 674 26.23 -21.46 2.17
C LEU A 674 26.98 -21.00 3.45
N PHE A 675 26.79 -21.71 4.54
CA PHE A 675 27.51 -21.52 5.82
C PHE A 675 28.24 -22.78 6.21
N LEU A 676 29.38 -22.61 6.86
CA LEU A 676 30.17 -23.70 7.46
C LEU A 676 29.58 -24.19 8.79
#